data_b7e5477babe1e08ecc73f1404fa0286b
#
_entry.id   b7e5477babe1e08ecc73f1404fa0286b
#
_cell.length_a   1.000
_cell.length_b   1.000
_cell.length_c   1.000
_cell.angle_alpha   90.00
_cell.angle_beta   90.00
_cell.angle_gamma   90.00
#
_symmetry.space_group_name_H-M   'P 1'
#
loop_
_entity.id
_entity.type
_entity.pdbx_description
1 polymer ?
#
loop_
_entity_poly.entity_id
_entity_poly.type
_entity_poly.pdbx_seq_one_letter_code
_entity_poly.pdbx_strand_id
1 'polypeptide(L)'
;MMMFLTSSVMTAANTYAAEEEYDFELDTISVTANKYSQDLVSLSGQAEVANDKTLEEHEVRGVTDLTKISSALTPAVGFGSRQLTKYTVRGINSGNIYNSGVTVYVDGVAQPFSQMNQQFNDVSTVEILKGPQGSVYGSGAQLGIINITSKNPMFDGNYADVESDYSKLYWKNRVAAGGALYEDKIYGKFGVSNQKDYGWIKDIDGSNYNTGESYAVNGALYFSGGENSPLTVTVGGSYTKDRGHQSNVALTESEYRDERISGHGIIRNPDFTRSYLAGAMSADPGVIEYFGSQEAAYEALYNSGEISDIINPKEERNAYTAYVKLDYYRDNGDSVNSITSINSSDSCELYMMGQGSCGNNEIKTRQFTQEVRYVSELGNAGDIYDSGKAVIGVNVTNSTTDNYVLAQVDISDNEMYQALTGATVFPIGQVDLRVDDLSFAAFTDYAYNFGVGASSIFDIDMGLRYEHARSKANGNYMFGYDFDHLQNDFDMLDYKAALGYTFVTGHRAYLLASSGSKAGGFSKFPTSALDENGYEPEKTYNYEAGYHMSLDNGFDANAALFFMDVHNRQAYTVVENSYMTPLRNIGRMHSKGAELTLGYRAERVSTGVSMTYADSRNETSGYTRHPANAPKFVAAGLIDVTALKFADFTAHVGGNMRYQSKTYFGEGYTSVYENSGLIQESQGGYTVFDLYASAEIMKNLEIKAYVENVADKKYAASIDNGSNYGVRFYSMAAPRNVGVKLKYSF
;
A
#
# COMPACT_ATOMS: atom_id res chain seq x y z
N MET A 1 -1.83 -14.50 32.70
CA MET A 1 -2.73 -13.47 33.24
C MET A 1 -3.92 -13.18 32.31
N MET A 2 -3.88 -13.59 31.06
CA MET A 2 -4.98 -13.45 30.08
C MET A 2 -6.05 -14.57 30.17
N MET A 3 -5.73 -15.69 30.80
CA MET A 3 -6.62 -16.86 30.91
C MET A 3 -7.64 -16.77 32.08
N PHE A 4 -7.51 -15.81 32.98
CA PHE A 4 -8.41 -15.62 34.13
C PHE A 4 -9.53 -14.58 33.93
N LEU A 5 -9.44 -13.76 32.86
CA LEU A 5 -10.48 -12.78 32.54
C LEU A 5 -11.62 -13.35 31.69
N THR A 6 -11.38 -14.45 30.97
CA THR A 6 -12.39 -15.07 30.10
C THR A 6 -13.42 -15.89 30.86
N SER A 7 -13.07 -16.46 32.03
CA SER A 7 -14.01 -17.27 32.81
C SER A 7 -15.03 -16.46 33.61
N SER A 8 -14.75 -15.20 33.94
CA SER A 8 -15.65 -14.35 34.72
C SER A 8 -16.68 -13.61 33.86
N VAL A 9 -16.42 -13.43 32.57
CA VAL A 9 -17.38 -12.78 31.65
C VAL A 9 -18.43 -13.78 31.15
N MET A 10 -18.07 -15.05 30.99
CA MET A 10 -19.03 -16.08 30.54
C MET A 10 -20.10 -16.44 31.59
N THR A 11 -19.87 -16.22 32.90
CA THR A 11 -20.84 -16.53 33.96
C THR A 11 -21.90 -15.45 34.17
N ALA A 12 -21.66 -14.21 33.68
CA ALA A 12 -22.64 -13.12 33.80
C ALA A 12 -23.63 -13.06 32.61
N ALA A 13 -23.32 -13.72 31.48
CA ALA A 13 -24.13 -13.65 30.25
C ALA A 13 -25.36 -14.59 30.25
N ASN A 14 -25.44 -15.54 31.19
CA ASN A 14 -26.50 -16.58 31.17
C ASN A 14 -27.77 -16.24 31.96
N THR A 15 -27.98 -15.00 32.43
CA THR A 15 -29.13 -14.71 33.32
C THR A 15 -30.21 -13.80 32.73
N TYR A 16 -30.09 -13.34 31.48
CA TYR A 16 -31.12 -12.54 30.81
C TYR A 16 -31.26 -12.90 29.32
N ALA A 17 -31.79 -14.10 29.04
CA ALA A 17 -32.25 -14.43 27.70
C ALA A 17 -33.78 -14.48 27.73
N ALA A 18 -34.43 -13.44 27.21
CA ALA A 18 -35.79 -13.56 26.67
C ALA A 18 -35.61 -13.93 25.20
N GLU A 19 -36.19 -15.06 24.82
CA GLU A 19 -36.19 -15.58 23.46
C GLU A 19 -36.94 -14.60 22.53
N GLU A 20 -36.24 -13.86 21.69
CA GLU A 20 -36.69 -13.47 20.36
C GLU A 20 -35.83 -14.24 19.37
N GLU A 21 -36.49 -15.13 18.62
CA GLU A 21 -35.91 -15.86 17.51
C GLU A 21 -35.55 -14.84 16.40
N TYR A 22 -34.31 -14.36 16.40
CA TYR A 22 -33.76 -13.64 15.26
C TYR A 22 -33.00 -14.67 14.41
N ASP A 23 -33.47 -14.88 13.17
CA ASP A 23 -32.71 -15.54 12.12
C ASP A 23 -31.44 -14.69 11.85
N PHE A 24 -30.32 -15.12 12.41
CA PHE A 24 -29.02 -14.55 12.13
C PHE A 24 -28.47 -15.26 10.90
N GLU A 25 -28.81 -14.75 9.71
CA GLU A 25 -28.18 -15.20 8.47
C GLU A 25 -26.75 -14.65 8.43
N LEU A 26 -25.77 -15.54 8.42
CA LEU A 26 -24.37 -15.22 8.17
C LEU A 26 -24.21 -15.00 6.67
N ASP A 27 -23.98 -13.74 6.26
CA ASP A 27 -23.60 -13.43 4.87
C ASP A 27 -22.33 -14.18 4.49
N THR A 28 -22.40 -14.91 3.38
CA THR A 28 -21.24 -15.56 2.79
C THR A 28 -20.22 -14.50 2.37
N ILE A 29 -18.97 -14.66 2.81
CA ILE A 29 -17.91 -13.73 2.40
C ILE A 29 -17.60 -13.97 0.93
N SER A 30 -17.94 -13.00 0.09
CA SER A 30 -17.64 -13.02 -1.34
C SER A 30 -16.39 -12.18 -1.68
N VAL A 31 -15.70 -12.58 -2.72
CA VAL A 31 -14.52 -11.89 -3.28
C VAL A 31 -14.69 -11.67 -4.78
N THR A 32 -14.07 -10.62 -5.29
CA THR A 32 -14.06 -10.28 -6.73
C THR A 32 -12.70 -10.55 -7.38
N ALA A 33 -11.95 -11.46 -6.78
CA ALA A 33 -10.56 -11.78 -7.09
C ALA A 33 -10.28 -12.10 -8.57
N ASN A 34 -11.20 -12.80 -9.24
CA ASN A 34 -11.07 -13.18 -10.65
C ASN A 34 -11.84 -12.24 -11.59
N LYS A 35 -12.13 -11.00 -11.14
CA LYS A 35 -12.97 -10.00 -11.84
C LYS A 35 -14.44 -10.44 -12.03
N TYR A 36 -14.88 -11.40 -11.24
CA TYR A 36 -16.27 -11.78 -11.00
C TYR A 36 -16.45 -12.14 -9.52
N SER A 37 -17.67 -12.05 -9.03
CA SER A 37 -17.98 -12.41 -7.63
C SER A 37 -17.97 -13.91 -7.45
N GLN A 38 -17.30 -14.39 -6.39
CA GLN A 38 -17.28 -15.78 -5.95
C GLN A 38 -17.11 -15.87 -4.43
N ASP A 39 -17.52 -16.98 -3.85
CA ASP A 39 -17.33 -17.22 -2.42
C ASP A 39 -15.84 -17.39 -2.08
N LEU A 40 -15.43 -16.85 -0.94
CA LEU A 40 -14.04 -16.95 -0.46
C LEU A 40 -13.56 -18.42 -0.36
N VAL A 41 -14.45 -19.35 0.03
CA VAL A 41 -14.15 -20.79 0.10
C VAL A 41 -13.81 -21.36 -1.28
N SER A 42 -14.43 -20.85 -2.35
CA SER A 42 -14.20 -21.28 -3.73
C SER A 42 -12.93 -20.72 -4.36
N LEU A 43 -12.27 -19.77 -3.70
CA LEU A 43 -11.07 -19.12 -4.24
C LEU A 43 -9.88 -20.09 -4.25
N SER A 44 -9.16 -20.18 -5.37
CA SER A 44 -7.86 -20.83 -5.45
C SER A 44 -6.75 -19.83 -5.17
N GLY A 45 -6.43 -19.66 -3.88
CA GLY A 45 -5.46 -18.69 -3.38
C GLY A 45 -5.88 -18.17 -2.00
N GLN A 46 -5.07 -17.30 -1.42
CA GLN A 46 -5.36 -16.68 -0.13
C GLN A 46 -5.84 -15.24 -0.30
N ALA A 47 -6.94 -14.90 0.36
CA ALA A 47 -7.43 -13.54 0.48
C ALA A 47 -7.83 -13.22 1.93
N GLU A 48 -7.77 -11.94 2.26
CA GLU A 48 -8.36 -11.38 3.48
C GLU A 48 -9.39 -10.34 3.06
N VAL A 49 -10.57 -10.35 3.67
CA VAL A 49 -11.67 -9.45 3.36
C VAL A 49 -12.08 -8.69 4.62
N ALA A 50 -12.18 -7.38 4.51
CA ALA A 50 -12.71 -6.52 5.56
C ALA A 50 -13.90 -5.72 5.00
N ASN A 51 -15.05 -5.83 5.63
CA ASN A 51 -16.22 -5.02 5.31
C ASN A 51 -16.18 -3.67 6.04
N ASP A 52 -17.11 -2.75 5.70
CA ASP A 52 -17.20 -1.41 6.28
C ASP A 52 -17.26 -1.42 7.81
N LYS A 53 -18.03 -2.34 8.39
CA LYS A 53 -18.13 -2.50 9.85
C LYS A 53 -16.77 -2.83 10.49
N THR A 54 -16.04 -3.81 9.95
CA THR A 54 -14.70 -4.16 10.45
C THR A 54 -13.72 -2.99 10.30
N LEU A 55 -13.78 -2.26 9.17
CA LEU A 55 -12.92 -1.11 8.94
C LEU A 55 -13.21 0.02 9.95
N GLU A 56 -14.48 0.29 10.24
CA GLU A 56 -14.90 1.32 11.19
C GLU A 56 -14.61 0.94 12.65
N GLU A 57 -14.87 -0.32 13.04
CA GLU A 57 -14.61 -0.82 14.40
C GLU A 57 -13.15 -0.76 14.78
N HIS A 58 -12.25 -1.03 13.84
CA HIS A 58 -10.80 -1.09 14.09
C HIS A 58 -10.02 0.14 13.62
N GLU A 59 -10.71 1.26 13.35
CA GLU A 59 -10.11 2.54 12.95
C GLU A 59 -9.16 2.38 11.75
N VAL A 60 -9.61 1.64 10.72
CA VAL A 60 -8.91 1.49 9.45
C VAL A 60 -9.35 2.62 8.52
N ARG A 61 -8.55 3.67 8.41
CA ARG A 61 -8.89 4.92 7.72
C ARG A 61 -8.33 5.01 6.31
N GLY A 62 -7.47 4.08 5.94
CA GLY A 62 -6.82 4.03 4.64
C GLY A 62 -5.99 2.76 4.46
N VAL A 63 -5.34 2.65 3.31
CA VAL A 63 -4.59 1.43 2.92
C VAL A 63 -3.47 1.10 3.92
N THR A 64 -2.79 2.09 4.47
CA THR A 64 -1.72 1.86 5.48
C THR A 64 -2.24 1.26 6.77
N ASP A 65 -3.47 1.59 7.17
CA ASP A 65 -4.10 1.08 8.39
C ASP A 65 -4.57 -0.38 8.28
N LEU A 66 -4.65 -0.95 7.07
CA LEU A 66 -4.97 -2.38 6.87
C LEU A 66 -4.01 -3.29 7.65
N THR A 67 -2.82 -2.81 7.94
CA THR A 67 -1.84 -3.53 8.77
C THR A 67 -2.31 -3.75 10.21
N LYS A 68 -3.31 -3.02 10.70
CA LYS A 68 -3.90 -3.21 12.04
C LYS A 68 -4.67 -4.52 12.13
N ILE A 69 -5.31 -4.92 11.03
CA ILE A 69 -6.24 -6.07 10.96
C ILE A 69 -5.70 -7.24 10.13
N SER A 70 -4.62 -7.05 9.36
CA SER A 70 -4.05 -8.04 8.45
C SER A 70 -2.57 -8.29 8.71
N SER A 71 -2.14 -9.54 8.65
CA SER A 71 -0.73 -9.93 8.62
C SER A 71 -0.14 -9.96 7.21
N ALA A 72 -0.97 -9.83 6.18
CA ALA A 72 -0.58 -9.95 4.77
C ALA A 72 0.39 -8.84 4.34
N LEU A 73 0.24 -7.66 4.91
CA LEU A 73 0.94 -6.45 4.50
C LEU A 73 1.93 -5.99 5.57
N THR A 74 3.16 -5.71 5.14
CA THR A 74 4.11 -4.94 5.93
C THR A 74 4.46 -3.67 5.17
N PRO A 75 4.17 -2.48 5.70
CA PRO A 75 4.45 -1.23 5.00
C PRO A 75 5.96 -0.97 4.99
N ALA A 76 6.44 -0.46 3.88
CA ALA A 76 7.80 0.04 3.70
C ALA A 76 7.71 1.50 3.25
N VAL A 77 7.86 2.41 4.19
CA VAL A 77 7.78 3.85 3.93
C VAL A 77 9.13 4.30 3.34
N GLY A 78 9.12 4.75 2.10
CA GLY A 78 10.32 5.26 1.44
C GLY A 78 10.61 6.69 1.89
N PHE A 79 11.82 6.97 2.36
CA PHE A 79 12.31 8.29 2.76
C PHE A 79 11.37 9.07 3.70
N GLY A 80 10.55 8.37 4.49
CA GLY A 80 9.55 8.99 5.37
C GLY A 80 8.34 9.60 4.64
N SER A 81 8.26 9.44 3.33
CA SER A 81 7.14 9.90 2.51
C SER A 81 5.96 8.95 2.61
N ARG A 82 4.78 9.47 2.93
CA ARG A 82 3.53 8.71 2.88
C ARG A 82 3.17 8.31 1.46
N GLN A 83 3.61 9.06 0.47
CA GLN A 83 3.30 8.85 -0.95
C GLN A 83 4.12 7.71 -1.55
N LEU A 84 5.34 7.48 -1.02
CA LEU A 84 6.25 6.41 -1.45
C LEU A 84 6.11 5.13 -0.60
N THR A 85 4.97 4.92 0.06
CA THR A 85 4.72 3.71 0.82
C THR A 85 4.50 2.52 -0.12
N LYS A 86 5.30 1.48 0.06
CA LYS A 86 5.22 0.18 -0.60
C LYS A 86 4.75 -0.88 0.39
N TYR A 87 4.37 -2.03 -0.13
CA TYR A 87 3.95 -3.16 0.72
C TYR A 87 4.80 -4.38 0.43
N THR A 88 5.29 -4.98 1.50
CA THR A 88 5.90 -6.31 1.49
C THR A 88 4.80 -7.34 1.70
N VAL A 89 4.73 -8.34 0.82
CA VAL A 89 3.80 -9.46 0.90
C VAL A 89 4.60 -10.75 0.96
N ARG A 90 4.27 -11.65 1.90
CA ARG A 90 4.97 -12.93 2.07
C ARG A 90 6.50 -12.79 2.16
N GLY A 91 6.97 -11.70 2.78
CA GLY A 91 8.40 -11.42 2.93
C GLY A 91 9.11 -10.97 1.66
N ILE A 92 8.40 -10.71 0.56
CA ILE A 92 8.95 -10.15 -0.68
C ILE A 92 8.54 -8.68 -0.79
N ASN A 93 9.52 -7.81 -0.98
CA ASN A 93 9.34 -6.39 -1.28
C ASN A 93 9.76 -6.08 -2.71
N SER A 94 9.25 -4.99 -3.25
CA SER A 94 9.80 -4.42 -4.47
C SER A 94 10.98 -3.49 -4.15
N GLY A 95 12.10 -3.71 -4.82
CA GLY A 95 13.23 -2.77 -4.80
C GLY A 95 12.97 -1.50 -5.64
N ASN A 96 11.99 -1.52 -6.55
CA ASN A 96 11.60 -0.38 -7.37
C ASN A 96 10.50 0.44 -6.67
N ILE A 97 10.79 1.71 -6.36
CA ILE A 97 9.85 2.59 -5.64
C ILE A 97 8.65 3.00 -6.50
N TYR A 98 8.78 3.01 -7.82
CA TYR A 98 7.73 3.37 -8.76
C TYR A 98 6.88 2.18 -9.23
N ASN A 99 7.21 0.96 -8.78
CA ASN A 99 6.43 -0.25 -9.01
C ASN A 99 6.58 -1.19 -7.81
N SER A 100 5.58 -1.17 -6.92
CA SER A 100 5.63 -1.89 -5.66
C SER A 100 5.43 -3.41 -5.79
N GLY A 101 5.02 -3.91 -6.95
CA GLY A 101 4.61 -5.30 -7.16
C GLY A 101 3.27 -5.66 -6.50
N VAL A 102 2.67 -4.71 -5.79
CA VAL A 102 1.29 -4.76 -5.30
C VAL A 102 0.55 -3.61 -5.94
N THR A 103 -0.60 -3.89 -6.56
CA THR A 103 -1.44 -2.85 -7.17
C THR A 103 -2.68 -2.62 -6.31
N VAL A 104 -3.04 -1.36 -6.13
CA VAL A 104 -4.31 -0.96 -5.49
C VAL A 104 -5.34 -0.70 -6.57
N TYR A 105 -6.51 -1.28 -6.43
CA TYR A 105 -7.69 -1.02 -7.26
C TYR A 105 -8.73 -0.31 -6.40
N VAL A 106 -9.37 0.71 -6.98
CA VAL A 106 -10.54 1.37 -6.38
C VAL A 106 -11.68 1.26 -7.38
N ASP A 107 -12.75 0.60 -7.00
CA ASP A 107 -13.90 0.32 -7.87
C ASP A 107 -13.51 -0.30 -9.23
N GLY A 108 -12.50 -1.17 -9.24
CA GLY A 108 -11.97 -1.80 -10.45
C GLY A 108 -11.00 -0.95 -11.28
N VAL A 109 -10.71 0.28 -10.86
CA VAL A 109 -9.74 1.18 -11.50
C VAL A 109 -8.36 1.01 -10.87
N ALA A 110 -7.36 0.59 -11.65
CA ALA A 110 -5.99 0.46 -11.21
C ALA A 110 -5.38 1.83 -10.86
N GLN A 111 -4.84 1.94 -9.67
CA GLN A 111 -4.22 3.18 -9.20
C GLN A 111 -2.72 3.20 -9.54
N PRO A 112 -2.18 4.29 -10.10
CA PRO A 112 -0.74 4.45 -10.31
C PRO A 112 0.00 4.50 -8.96
N PHE A 113 1.32 4.28 -8.99
CA PHE A 113 2.16 4.24 -7.79
C PHE A 113 1.99 5.47 -6.87
N SER A 114 1.79 6.64 -7.48
CA SER A 114 1.59 7.92 -6.77
C SER A 114 0.23 8.02 -6.06
N GLN A 115 -0.69 7.10 -6.30
CA GLN A 115 -2.04 7.08 -5.73
C GLN A 115 -2.35 5.79 -4.95
N MET A 116 -1.36 4.98 -4.62
CA MET A 116 -1.59 3.71 -3.91
C MET A 116 -2.04 3.90 -2.45
N ASN A 117 -1.62 4.97 -1.80
CA ASN A 117 -2.02 5.26 -0.43
C ASN A 117 -3.36 6.02 -0.42
N GLN A 118 -4.47 5.28 -0.48
CA GLN A 118 -5.82 5.80 -0.49
C GLN A 118 -6.37 5.98 0.92
N GLN A 119 -7.10 7.08 1.15
CA GLN A 119 -7.94 7.26 2.32
C GLN A 119 -9.35 6.73 2.06
N PHE A 120 -9.96 6.13 3.08
CA PHE A 120 -11.30 5.55 2.98
C PHE A 120 -12.36 6.61 3.30
N ASN A 121 -13.19 6.93 2.31
CA ASN A 121 -14.29 7.89 2.46
C ASN A 121 -15.65 7.21 2.49
N ASP A 122 -15.86 6.22 1.63
CA ASP A 122 -17.15 5.59 1.37
C ASP A 122 -16.92 4.14 0.91
N VAL A 123 -16.17 3.40 1.72
CA VAL A 123 -15.74 2.04 1.40
C VAL A 123 -16.74 1.03 1.96
N SER A 124 -17.16 0.08 1.14
CA SER A 124 -17.97 -1.09 1.51
C SER A 124 -17.08 -2.27 1.89
N THR A 125 -16.09 -2.60 1.03
CA THR A 125 -15.21 -3.75 1.28
C THR A 125 -13.78 -3.46 0.83
N VAL A 126 -12.82 -4.10 1.51
CA VAL A 126 -11.43 -4.18 1.09
C VAL A 126 -11.02 -5.65 1.04
N GLU A 127 -10.50 -6.07 -0.10
CA GLU A 127 -9.96 -7.40 -0.34
C GLU A 127 -8.45 -7.32 -0.51
N ILE A 128 -7.69 -8.16 0.18
CA ILE A 128 -6.25 -8.28 0.06
C ILE A 128 -5.94 -9.66 -0.49
N LEU A 129 -5.63 -9.74 -1.79
CA LEU A 129 -5.25 -11.00 -2.43
C LEU A 129 -3.74 -11.18 -2.37
N LYS A 130 -3.32 -12.33 -1.87
CA LYS A 130 -1.91 -12.66 -1.62
C LYS A 130 -1.33 -13.52 -2.73
N GLY A 131 -0.08 -13.25 -3.07
CA GLY A 131 0.61 -13.95 -4.17
C GLY A 131 0.27 -13.39 -5.55
N PRO A 132 0.93 -13.90 -6.61
CA PRO A 132 0.81 -13.37 -7.96
C PRO A 132 -0.60 -13.45 -8.53
N GLN A 133 -1.08 -12.32 -9.04
CA GLN A 133 -2.36 -12.15 -9.74
C GLN A 133 -2.15 -11.73 -11.20
N GLY A 134 -0.96 -12.03 -11.76
CA GLY A 134 -0.56 -11.56 -13.09
C GLY A 134 -1.46 -12.03 -14.22
N SER A 135 -2.03 -13.24 -14.14
CA SER A 135 -2.90 -13.79 -15.18
C SER A 135 -4.19 -12.98 -15.42
N VAL A 136 -4.68 -12.28 -14.41
CA VAL A 136 -5.94 -11.51 -14.48
C VAL A 136 -5.69 -10.01 -14.42
N TYR A 137 -4.77 -9.57 -13.56
CA TYR A 137 -4.54 -8.15 -13.26
C TYR A 137 -3.31 -7.56 -13.98
N GLY A 138 -2.40 -8.41 -14.49
CA GLY A 138 -1.26 -8.02 -15.30
C GLY A 138 -0.06 -7.53 -14.52
N SER A 139 0.80 -6.79 -15.22
CA SER A 139 2.06 -6.28 -14.65
C SER A 139 1.81 -5.33 -13.48
N GLY A 140 2.59 -5.50 -12.41
CA GLY A 140 2.40 -4.79 -11.15
C GLY A 140 1.61 -5.54 -10.08
N ALA A 141 0.92 -6.65 -10.42
CA ALA A 141 0.22 -7.53 -9.47
C ALA A 141 1.01 -8.81 -9.15
N GLN A 142 2.33 -8.75 -9.17
CA GLN A 142 3.19 -9.92 -8.98
C GLN A 142 3.30 -10.42 -7.54
N LEU A 143 2.99 -9.59 -6.55
CA LEU A 143 3.00 -9.94 -5.13
C LEU A 143 1.60 -10.04 -4.54
N GLY A 144 0.63 -9.38 -5.17
CA GLY A 144 -0.75 -9.34 -4.74
C GLY A 144 -1.48 -8.09 -5.21
N ILE A 145 -2.72 -7.97 -4.81
CA ILE A 145 -3.54 -6.76 -5.03
C ILE A 145 -4.28 -6.38 -3.75
N ILE A 146 -4.62 -5.10 -3.67
CA ILE A 146 -5.56 -4.55 -2.69
C ILE A 146 -6.73 -4.00 -3.51
N ASN A 147 -7.89 -4.62 -3.39
CA ASN A 147 -9.10 -4.20 -4.10
C ASN A 147 -10.05 -3.51 -3.13
N ILE A 148 -10.36 -2.26 -3.40
CA ILE A 148 -11.22 -1.40 -2.59
C ILE A 148 -12.51 -1.18 -3.36
N THR A 149 -13.62 -1.61 -2.78
CA THR A 149 -14.96 -1.41 -3.34
C THR A 149 -15.69 -0.39 -2.48
N SER A 150 -16.17 0.67 -3.10
CA SER A 150 -16.95 1.69 -2.42
C SER A 150 -18.43 1.34 -2.40
N LYS A 151 -19.20 1.90 -1.44
CA LYS A 151 -20.66 1.70 -1.35
C LYS A 151 -21.33 2.03 -2.68
N ASN A 152 -22.30 1.21 -3.08
CA ASN A 152 -23.08 1.39 -4.31
C ASN A 152 -24.55 1.52 -3.98
N PRO A 153 -25.15 2.70 -4.10
CA PRO A 153 -26.54 2.94 -3.68
C PRO A 153 -27.58 2.12 -4.46
N MET A 154 -27.22 1.51 -5.60
CA MET A 154 -28.11 0.57 -6.30
C MET A 154 -28.31 -0.74 -5.51
N PHE A 155 -27.35 -1.12 -4.68
CA PHE A 155 -27.35 -2.37 -3.92
C PHE A 155 -27.41 -2.13 -2.40
N ASP A 156 -26.70 -1.11 -1.91
CA ASP A 156 -26.63 -0.79 -0.48
C ASP A 156 -27.80 0.09 0.00
N GLY A 157 -28.66 0.55 -0.94
CA GLY A 157 -29.78 1.42 -0.62
C GLY A 157 -29.39 2.88 -0.35
N ASN A 158 -30.31 3.64 0.21
CA ASN A 158 -30.08 5.04 0.58
C ASN A 158 -29.30 5.10 1.90
N TYR A 159 -28.28 5.94 1.95
CA TYR A 159 -27.47 6.18 3.16
C TYR A 159 -26.97 7.62 3.21
N ALA A 160 -26.75 8.13 4.42
CA ALA A 160 -26.02 9.36 4.64
C ALA A 160 -25.34 9.31 6.01
N ASP A 161 -24.02 9.52 6.01
CA ASP A 161 -23.18 9.48 7.21
C ASP A 161 -22.47 10.81 7.38
N VAL A 162 -22.45 11.31 8.61
CA VAL A 162 -21.61 12.45 9.05
C VAL A 162 -20.75 11.98 10.21
N GLU A 163 -19.43 12.14 10.09
CA GLU A 163 -18.47 11.69 11.07
C GLU A 163 -17.49 12.79 11.43
N SER A 164 -17.18 12.91 12.72
CA SER A 164 -16.07 13.71 13.23
C SER A 164 -15.25 12.89 14.22
N ASP A 165 -13.98 12.72 13.91
CA ASP A 165 -13.00 11.96 14.70
C ASP A 165 -11.90 12.90 15.19
N TYR A 166 -11.88 13.17 16.49
CA TYR A 166 -10.92 14.05 17.12
C TYR A 166 -9.99 13.28 18.06
N SER A 167 -8.71 13.44 17.85
CA SER A 167 -7.70 12.80 18.69
C SER A 167 -6.56 13.75 19.05
N LYS A 168 -5.64 13.27 19.87
CA LYS A 168 -4.40 14.00 20.19
C LYS A 168 -3.55 14.28 18.95
N LEU A 169 -3.57 13.37 17.95
CA LEU A 169 -2.67 13.42 16.80
C LEU A 169 -3.33 13.98 15.54
N TYR A 170 -4.64 13.95 15.41
CA TYR A 170 -5.35 14.43 14.22
C TYR A 170 -6.80 14.82 14.52
N TRP A 171 -7.39 15.51 13.57
CA TRP A 171 -8.84 15.75 13.48
C TRP A 171 -9.30 15.44 12.07
N LYS A 172 -10.21 14.48 11.93
CA LYS A 172 -10.80 14.05 10.66
C LYS A 172 -12.31 14.31 10.68
N ASN A 173 -12.83 14.80 9.57
CA ASN A 173 -14.26 14.90 9.33
C ASN A 173 -14.59 14.21 8.01
N ARG A 174 -15.73 13.55 7.95
CA ARG A 174 -16.22 12.85 6.77
C ARG A 174 -17.73 13.04 6.64
N VAL A 175 -18.17 13.25 5.41
CA VAL A 175 -19.57 13.19 4.99
C VAL A 175 -19.65 12.27 3.79
N ALA A 176 -20.53 11.30 3.84
CA ALA A 176 -20.79 10.40 2.72
C ALA A 176 -22.30 10.21 2.58
N ALA A 177 -22.82 10.23 1.36
CA ALA A 177 -24.22 9.95 1.08
C ALA A 177 -24.40 9.31 -0.29
N GLY A 178 -25.40 8.47 -0.39
CA GLY A 178 -25.80 7.82 -1.62
C GLY A 178 -27.27 7.45 -1.61
N GLY A 179 -27.86 7.36 -2.81
CA GLY A 179 -29.26 6.98 -2.93
C GLY A 179 -29.82 7.15 -4.34
N ALA A 180 -31.10 6.82 -4.49
CA ALA A 180 -31.84 7.03 -5.70
C ALA A 180 -32.12 8.52 -5.92
N LEU A 181 -31.76 9.03 -7.10
CA LEU A 181 -31.98 10.43 -7.51
C LEU A 181 -33.23 10.55 -8.37
N TYR A 182 -33.51 9.55 -9.18
CA TYR A 182 -34.69 9.54 -10.05
C TYR A 182 -35.20 8.12 -10.28
N GLU A 183 -36.35 7.78 -9.67
CA GLU A 183 -36.97 6.44 -9.70
C GLU A 183 -35.87 5.36 -9.42
N ASP A 184 -35.95 4.17 -10.01
CA ASP A 184 -34.92 3.12 -9.96
C ASP A 184 -34.00 3.18 -11.19
N LYS A 185 -33.78 4.39 -11.74
CA LYS A 185 -33.02 4.59 -12.99
C LYS A 185 -31.73 5.37 -12.81
N ILE A 186 -31.71 6.30 -11.88
CA ILE A 186 -30.53 7.12 -11.63
C ILE A 186 -30.24 7.13 -10.15
N TYR A 187 -29.03 6.70 -9.81
CA TYR A 187 -28.51 6.74 -8.45
C TYR A 187 -27.26 7.60 -8.40
N GLY A 188 -27.01 8.17 -7.27
CA GLY A 188 -25.80 8.96 -7.06
C GLY A 188 -25.22 8.76 -5.69
N LYS A 189 -23.91 8.94 -5.60
CA LYS A 189 -23.20 9.01 -4.33
C LYS A 189 -22.15 10.09 -4.34
N PHE A 190 -21.81 10.57 -3.14
CA PHE A 190 -20.67 11.42 -2.93
C PHE A 190 -20.07 11.18 -1.53
N GLY A 191 -18.76 11.39 -1.42
CA GLY A 191 -18.03 11.39 -0.18
C GLY A 191 -17.07 12.56 -0.14
N VAL A 192 -16.98 13.21 1.01
CA VAL A 192 -16.01 14.30 1.27
C VAL A 192 -15.37 14.05 2.61
N SER A 193 -14.05 14.16 2.67
CA SER A 193 -13.34 14.12 3.95
C SER A 193 -12.24 15.17 4.00
N ASN A 194 -11.96 15.64 5.20
CA ASN A 194 -10.75 16.37 5.50
C ASN A 194 -10.10 15.81 6.76
N GLN A 195 -8.79 15.82 6.78
CA GLN A 195 -7.99 15.44 7.94
C GLN A 195 -6.89 16.46 8.15
N LYS A 196 -6.68 16.83 9.39
CA LYS A 196 -5.56 17.66 9.83
C LYS A 196 -4.75 16.87 10.84
N ASP A 197 -3.49 16.58 10.49
CA ASP A 197 -2.53 15.93 11.38
C ASP A 197 -1.76 16.98 12.16
N TYR A 198 -1.76 16.85 13.48
CA TYR A 198 -1.09 17.79 14.38
C TYR A 198 0.40 17.51 14.55
N GLY A 199 0.87 16.35 14.06
CA GLY A 199 2.22 15.88 14.26
C GLY A 199 2.54 15.47 15.69
N TRP A 200 3.61 14.73 15.85
CA TRP A 200 4.11 14.28 17.18
C TRP A 200 5.63 14.38 17.32
N ILE A 201 6.34 14.60 16.22
CA ILE A 201 7.78 14.83 16.24
C ILE A 201 8.01 16.29 16.56
N LYS A 202 8.79 16.58 17.59
CA LYS A 202 9.08 17.95 18.01
C LYS A 202 10.27 18.50 17.23
N ASP A 203 10.14 19.70 16.71
CA ASP A 203 11.25 20.49 16.19
C ASP A 203 12.04 21.14 17.34
N ILE A 204 13.21 21.71 17.05
CA ILE A 204 14.09 22.39 18.01
C ILE A 204 13.37 23.54 18.72
N ASP A 205 12.48 24.24 18.05
CA ASP A 205 11.68 25.35 18.60
C ASP A 205 10.49 24.87 19.44
N GLY A 206 10.29 23.54 19.56
CA GLY A 206 9.21 22.91 20.30
C GLY A 206 7.89 22.79 19.53
N SER A 207 7.82 23.28 18.29
CA SER A 207 6.69 23.06 17.39
C SER A 207 6.55 21.60 16.99
N ASN A 208 5.38 21.20 16.49
CA ASN A 208 5.22 19.87 15.91
C ASN A 208 5.66 19.90 14.45
N TYR A 209 6.57 18.98 14.07
CA TYR A 209 7.19 18.97 12.77
C TYR A 209 6.38 18.20 11.71
N ASN A 210 6.02 16.94 11.96
CA ASN A 210 5.34 16.08 10.99
C ASN A 210 3.83 16.34 10.90
N THR A 211 3.48 17.60 10.73
CA THR A 211 2.08 18.03 10.53
C THR A 211 1.63 17.76 9.10
N GLY A 212 0.32 17.67 8.89
CA GLY A 212 -0.22 17.46 7.55
C GLY A 212 -1.69 17.84 7.43
N GLU A 213 -2.14 17.99 6.21
CA GLU A 213 -3.54 18.21 5.85
C GLU A 213 -3.87 17.35 4.63
N SER A 214 -5.04 16.72 4.65
CA SER A 214 -5.55 15.94 3.54
C SER A 214 -7.01 16.28 3.28
N TYR A 215 -7.37 16.42 2.02
CA TYR A 215 -8.73 16.63 1.55
C TYR A 215 -9.03 15.60 0.47
N ALA A 216 -10.13 14.89 0.58
CA ALA A 216 -10.56 13.95 -0.44
C ALA A 216 -12.04 14.12 -0.75
N VAL A 217 -12.35 14.02 -2.05
CA VAL A 217 -13.70 14.04 -2.58
C VAL A 217 -13.83 12.87 -3.56
N ASN A 218 -14.90 12.11 -3.46
CA ASN A 218 -15.24 11.07 -4.44
C ASN A 218 -16.72 11.09 -4.72
N GLY A 219 -17.11 10.62 -5.91
CA GLY A 219 -18.51 10.51 -6.27
C GLY A 219 -18.72 9.69 -7.53
N ALA A 220 -19.95 9.20 -7.69
CA ALA A 220 -20.36 8.49 -8.89
C ALA A 220 -21.87 8.68 -9.16
N LEU A 221 -22.22 8.62 -10.43
CA LEU A 221 -23.58 8.52 -10.93
C LEU A 221 -23.75 7.15 -11.62
N TYR A 222 -24.83 6.49 -11.30
CA TYR A 222 -25.21 5.20 -11.85
C TYR A 222 -26.48 5.37 -12.65
N PHE A 223 -26.46 4.94 -13.89
CA PHE A 223 -27.59 4.98 -14.82
C PHE A 223 -28.00 3.55 -15.12
N SER A 224 -29.21 3.18 -14.70
CA SER A 224 -29.85 1.92 -15.03
C SER A 224 -31.06 2.20 -15.90
N GLY A 225 -31.38 1.33 -16.86
CA GLY A 225 -32.58 1.44 -17.64
C GLY A 225 -33.87 1.04 -16.89
N GLY A 226 -33.79 0.80 -15.57
CA GLY A 226 -34.83 0.29 -14.68
C GLY A 226 -34.60 -1.17 -14.29
N GLU A 227 -35.52 -1.74 -13.52
CA GLU A 227 -35.40 -3.04 -12.84
C GLU A 227 -35.00 -4.24 -13.72
N ASN A 228 -35.29 -4.17 -15.02
CA ASN A 228 -34.97 -5.22 -16.01
C ASN A 228 -34.00 -4.73 -17.11
N SER A 229 -33.26 -3.66 -16.87
CA SER A 229 -32.33 -3.18 -17.88
C SER A 229 -31.06 -4.04 -17.89
N PRO A 230 -30.63 -4.53 -19.06
CA PRO A 230 -29.38 -5.27 -19.17
C PRO A 230 -28.17 -4.36 -19.06
N LEU A 231 -28.31 -3.04 -19.12
CA LEU A 231 -27.18 -2.09 -19.16
C LEU A 231 -27.18 -1.18 -17.93
N THR A 232 -26.03 -1.14 -17.28
CA THR A 232 -25.69 -0.14 -16.28
C THR A 232 -24.51 0.68 -16.76
N VAL A 233 -24.61 2.01 -16.63
CA VAL A 233 -23.52 2.94 -16.92
C VAL A 233 -23.15 3.65 -15.62
N THR A 234 -21.88 3.58 -15.24
CA THR A 234 -21.35 4.32 -14.08
C THR A 234 -20.36 5.37 -14.55
N VAL A 235 -20.54 6.60 -14.09
CA VAL A 235 -19.58 7.70 -14.29
C VAL A 235 -19.14 8.17 -12.92
N GLY A 236 -17.86 8.08 -12.63
CA GLY A 236 -17.35 8.41 -11.31
C GLY A 236 -15.96 9.01 -11.33
N GLY A 237 -15.53 9.44 -10.17
CA GLY A 237 -14.19 9.98 -9.99
C GLY A 237 -13.88 10.40 -8.57
N SER A 238 -12.64 10.78 -8.37
CA SER A 238 -12.14 11.27 -7.09
C SER A 238 -11.08 12.36 -7.26
N TYR A 239 -10.97 13.18 -6.24
CA TYR A 239 -9.91 14.15 -6.06
C TYR A 239 -9.33 14.04 -4.66
N THR A 240 -8.02 14.02 -4.56
CA THR A 240 -7.31 14.04 -3.26
C THR A 240 -6.23 15.10 -3.31
N LYS A 241 -6.14 15.88 -2.24
CA LYS A 241 -5.05 16.83 -2.00
C LYS A 241 -4.44 16.54 -0.66
N ASP A 242 -3.15 16.24 -0.67
CA ASP A 242 -2.35 16.03 0.54
C ASP A 242 -1.27 17.09 0.63
N ARG A 243 -1.06 17.59 1.83
CA ARG A 243 0.05 18.48 2.19
C ARG A 243 0.62 18.03 3.52
N GLY A 244 1.93 18.07 3.67
CA GLY A 244 2.52 17.72 4.96
C GLY A 244 4.02 17.80 4.95
N HIS A 245 4.58 17.39 6.08
CA HIS A 245 6.01 17.20 6.23
C HIS A 245 6.31 15.71 6.33
N GLN A 246 7.45 15.29 5.79
CA GLN A 246 7.93 13.92 5.92
C GLN A 246 8.16 13.58 7.39
N SER A 247 8.02 12.30 7.75
CA SER A 247 8.17 11.83 9.13
C SER A 247 9.61 11.39 9.48
N ASN A 248 10.58 11.71 8.62
CA ASN A 248 11.97 11.35 8.86
C ASN A 248 12.63 12.23 9.92
N VAL A 249 13.38 11.57 10.79
CA VAL A 249 14.19 12.20 11.83
C VAL A 249 15.61 11.69 11.68
N ALA A 250 16.59 12.59 11.54
CA ALA A 250 17.99 12.23 11.58
C ALA A 250 18.43 12.11 13.03
N LEU A 251 18.93 10.94 13.44
CA LEU A 251 19.41 10.67 14.78
C LEU A 251 20.82 10.10 14.74
N THR A 252 21.64 10.47 15.73
CA THR A 252 22.87 9.76 16.01
C THR A 252 22.55 8.42 16.71
N GLU A 253 23.46 7.45 16.62
CA GLU A 253 23.27 6.13 17.24
C GLU A 253 23.05 6.22 18.76
N SER A 254 23.74 7.17 19.43
CA SER A 254 23.60 7.39 20.87
C SER A 254 22.22 7.92 21.25
N GLU A 255 21.63 8.79 20.45
CA GLU A 255 20.29 9.34 20.68
C GLU A 255 19.21 8.29 20.50
N TYR A 256 19.36 7.39 19.52
CA TYR A 256 18.43 6.27 19.32
C TYR A 256 18.45 5.26 20.46
N ARG A 257 19.65 4.89 20.95
CA ARG A 257 19.81 3.92 22.04
C ARG A 257 19.38 4.44 23.40
N ASP A 258 19.41 5.75 23.62
CA ASP A 258 19.15 6.37 24.92
C ASP A 258 17.66 6.54 25.24
N GLU A 259 16.75 5.98 24.40
CA GLU A 259 15.27 6.11 24.54
C GLU A 259 14.77 7.56 24.68
N ARG A 260 15.64 8.55 24.57
CA ARG A 260 15.32 9.97 24.67
C ARG A 260 14.78 10.58 23.40
N ILE A 261 14.33 9.75 22.45
CA ILE A 261 13.68 10.19 21.20
C ILE A 261 12.37 10.94 21.47
N SER A 262 12.00 11.10 22.72
CA SER A 262 10.87 11.93 23.10
C SER A 262 11.24 13.41 23.05
N GLY A 263 11.25 14.01 21.88
CA GLY A 263 11.17 15.44 21.82
C GLY A 263 12.12 16.19 20.91
N HIS A 264 12.98 15.53 20.18
CA HIS A 264 13.86 16.22 19.23
C HIS A 264 13.59 15.74 17.81
N GLY A 265 12.82 16.46 17.06
CA GLY A 265 12.76 16.36 15.61
C GLY A 265 14.08 16.88 15.07
N ILE A 266 14.97 15.98 14.70
CA ILE A 266 16.24 16.41 14.15
C ILE A 266 16.20 16.32 12.65
N ILE A 267 15.56 17.27 12.06
CA ILE A 267 15.80 17.58 10.68
C ILE A 267 16.87 18.65 10.58
N ARG A 268 17.22 19.19 11.72
CA ARG A 268 18.19 20.27 11.87
C ARG A 268 19.44 19.76 12.57
N ASN A 269 20.18 18.82 11.98
CA ASN A 269 21.55 18.63 12.34
C ASN A 269 22.41 19.56 11.43
N PRO A 270 22.82 20.73 11.92
CA PRO A 270 23.66 21.65 11.14
C PRO A 270 24.95 20.98 10.68
N ASP A 271 25.48 20.05 11.47
CA ASP A 271 26.69 19.31 11.14
C ASP A 271 26.48 18.35 9.96
N PHE A 272 25.30 17.71 9.87
CA PHE A 272 24.96 16.89 8.71
C PHE A 272 24.83 17.69 7.43
N THR A 273 24.06 18.78 7.43
CA THR A 273 23.87 19.63 6.26
C THR A 273 25.19 20.23 5.82
N ARG A 274 26.00 20.68 6.79
CA ARG A 274 27.35 21.19 6.56
C ARG A 274 28.27 20.14 5.94
N SER A 275 28.29 18.93 6.48
CA SER A 275 29.11 17.82 5.97
C SER A 275 28.69 17.41 4.55
N TYR A 276 27.39 17.34 4.28
CA TYR A 276 26.88 17.02 2.96
C TYR A 276 27.24 18.08 1.93
N LEU A 277 27.01 19.36 2.24
CA LEU A 277 27.30 20.46 1.33
C LEU A 277 28.81 20.61 1.10
N ALA A 278 29.60 20.51 2.14
CA ALA A 278 31.06 20.51 2.00
C ALA A 278 31.54 19.37 1.11
N GLY A 279 30.93 18.16 1.27
CA GLY A 279 31.22 17.01 0.42
C GLY A 279 30.87 17.24 -1.05
N ALA A 280 29.68 17.79 -1.32
CA ALA A 280 29.23 18.07 -2.67
C ALA A 280 30.05 19.19 -3.33
N MET A 281 30.27 20.30 -2.63
CA MET A 281 31.05 21.44 -3.14
C MET A 281 32.52 21.11 -3.33
N SER A 282 33.12 20.26 -2.48
CA SER A 282 34.49 19.81 -2.62
C SER A 282 34.75 18.92 -3.83
N ALA A 283 33.69 18.41 -4.48
CA ALA A 283 33.79 17.63 -5.72
C ALA A 283 33.89 18.50 -6.96
N ASP A 284 33.68 19.82 -6.87
CA ASP A 284 33.81 20.76 -7.99
C ASP A 284 35.28 20.82 -8.47
N PRO A 285 35.56 20.58 -9.76
CA PRO A 285 36.92 20.60 -10.30
C PRO A 285 37.67 21.92 -10.07
N GLY A 286 37.02 23.07 -10.15
CA GLY A 286 37.62 24.38 -9.89
C GLY A 286 37.98 24.55 -8.42
N VAL A 287 37.18 24.02 -7.53
CA VAL A 287 37.45 24.02 -6.09
C VAL A 287 38.60 23.06 -5.75
N ILE A 288 38.64 21.89 -6.38
CA ILE A 288 39.76 20.93 -6.23
C ILE A 288 41.08 21.55 -6.70
N GLU A 289 41.06 22.22 -7.85
CA GLU A 289 42.25 22.87 -8.39
C GLU A 289 42.81 23.96 -7.44
N TYR A 290 41.92 24.74 -6.80
CA TYR A 290 42.31 25.74 -5.83
C TYR A 290 42.93 25.18 -4.56
N PHE A 291 42.34 24.14 -3.98
CA PHE A 291 42.79 23.54 -2.72
C PHE A 291 43.86 22.43 -2.91
N GLY A 292 44.10 21.99 -4.12
CA GLY A 292 45.05 20.94 -4.48
C GLY A 292 44.55 19.50 -4.24
N SER A 293 43.48 19.30 -3.49
CA SER A 293 42.79 18.01 -3.35
C SER A 293 41.34 18.19 -2.87
N GLN A 294 40.51 17.19 -3.14
CA GLN A 294 39.12 17.15 -2.67
C GLN A 294 39.03 17.13 -1.12
N GLU A 295 39.97 16.43 -0.45
CA GLU A 295 40.00 16.34 0.99
C GLU A 295 40.32 17.69 1.66
N ALA A 296 41.31 18.44 1.12
CA ALA A 296 41.60 19.79 1.57
C ALA A 296 40.43 20.77 1.29
N ALA A 297 39.78 20.63 0.14
CA ALA A 297 38.60 21.39 -0.19
C ALA A 297 37.45 21.11 0.80
N TYR A 298 37.21 19.83 1.10
CA TYR A 298 36.17 19.43 2.05
C TYR A 298 36.41 20.02 3.44
N GLU A 299 37.59 19.88 3.99
CA GLU A 299 37.94 20.42 5.32
C GLU A 299 37.77 21.94 5.36
N ALA A 300 38.22 22.64 4.33
CA ALA A 300 38.12 24.10 4.26
C ALA A 300 36.66 24.54 4.20
N LEU A 301 35.84 23.91 3.34
CA LEU A 301 34.42 24.23 3.17
C LEU A 301 33.59 23.85 4.40
N TYR A 302 33.90 22.72 5.03
CA TYR A 302 33.25 22.30 6.27
C TYR A 302 33.45 23.29 7.41
N ASN A 303 34.64 23.88 7.49
CA ASN A 303 35.02 24.80 8.57
C ASN A 303 34.64 26.28 8.27
N SER A 304 34.28 26.62 7.02
CA SER A 304 34.10 28.02 6.60
C SER A 304 32.69 28.55 6.67
N GLY A 305 31.68 27.69 6.81
CA GLY A 305 30.29 28.12 6.63
C GLY A 305 29.38 27.93 7.84
N GLU A 306 28.64 28.98 8.22
CA GLU A 306 27.39 28.82 8.93
C GLU A 306 26.31 28.50 7.89
N ILE A 307 25.64 27.34 8.01
CA ILE A 307 24.49 27.01 7.19
C ILE A 307 23.28 27.39 8.02
N SER A 308 22.72 28.56 7.70
CA SER A 308 21.66 29.17 8.50
C SER A 308 20.28 28.60 8.20
N ASP A 309 20.05 28.07 7.00
CA ASP A 309 18.73 27.64 6.58
C ASP A 309 18.60 26.14 6.46
N ILE A 310 17.72 25.64 7.29
CA ILE A 310 17.43 24.26 7.46
C ILE A 310 16.20 23.91 6.66
N ILE A 311 16.37 22.87 5.86
CA ILE A 311 15.36 22.37 4.96
C ILE A 311 14.25 21.69 5.75
N ASN A 312 13.03 22.18 5.59
CA ASN A 312 11.83 21.48 6.05
C ASN A 312 11.28 20.64 4.89
N PRO A 313 11.51 19.31 4.87
CA PRO A 313 10.96 18.46 3.83
C PRO A 313 9.43 18.57 3.80
N LYS A 314 8.89 18.97 2.67
CA LYS A 314 7.45 19.11 2.44
C LYS A 314 7.02 18.13 1.37
N GLU A 315 5.82 17.64 1.53
CA GLU A 315 5.11 16.87 0.51
C GLU A 315 3.85 17.61 0.13
N GLU A 316 3.60 17.73 -1.15
CA GLU A 316 2.30 18.16 -1.67
C GLU A 316 1.91 17.24 -2.83
N ARG A 317 0.67 16.74 -2.82
CA ARG A 317 0.13 15.93 -3.89
C ARG A 317 -1.28 16.40 -4.24
N ASN A 318 -1.55 16.52 -5.53
CA ASN A 318 -2.89 16.60 -6.07
C ASN A 318 -3.12 15.38 -6.95
N ALA A 319 -4.16 14.59 -6.69
CA ALA A 319 -4.45 13.38 -7.41
C ALA A 319 -5.91 13.38 -7.89
N TYR A 320 -6.11 12.99 -9.13
CA TYR A 320 -7.42 12.93 -9.79
C TYR A 320 -7.62 11.56 -10.42
N THR A 321 -8.80 11.02 -10.26
CA THR A 321 -9.27 9.84 -10.99
C THR A 321 -10.62 10.17 -11.62
N ALA A 322 -10.81 9.81 -12.89
CA ALA A 322 -12.10 9.83 -13.55
C ALA A 322 -12.29 8.51 -14.28
N TYR A 323 -13.50 7.95 -14.25
CA TYR A 323 -13.78 6.70 -14.92
C TYR A 323 -15.21 6.61 -15.44
N VAL A 324 -15.37 5.77 -16.47
CA VAL A 324 -16.66 5.32 -16.98
C VAL A 324 -16.65 3.80 -17.01
N LYS A 325 -17.71 3.18 -16.48
CA LYS A 325 -17.94 1.74 -16.56
C LYS A 325 -19.22 1.49 -17.35
N LEU A 326 -19.19 0.46 -18.16
CA LEU A 326 -20.35 -0.05 -18.89
C LEU A 326 -20.45 -1.54 -18.53
N ASP A 327 -21.52 -1.92 -17.88
CA ASP A 327 -21.85 -3.29 -17.51
C ASP A 327 -23.12 -3.71 -18.24
N TYR A 328 -23.00 -4.65 -19.16
CA TYR A 328 -24.10 -5.18 -19.92
C TYR A 328 -24.30 -6.67 -19.58
N TYR A 329 -25.46 -6.99 -19.05
CA TYR A 329 -25.85 -8.34 -18.64
C TYR A 329 -26.83 -8.93 -19.65
N ARG A 330 -26.63 -10.20 -19.98
CA ARG A 330 -27.51 -10.97 -20.86
C ARG A 330 -28.43 -11.87 -20.02
N ASP A 331 -29.57 -12.26 -20.61
CA ASP A 331 -30.55 -13.12 -19.94
C ASP A 331 -30.00 -14.51 -19.56
N ASN A 332 -28.92 -14.95 -20.21
CA ASN A 332 -28.23 -16.22 -19.92
C ASN A 332 -27.16 -16.12 -18.82
N GLY A 333 -27.05 -14.99 -18.14
CA GLY A 333 -26.04 -14.74 -17.09
C GLY A 333 -24.71 -14.20 -17.59
N ASP A 334 -24.44 -14.21 -18.89
CA ASP A 334 -23.22 -13.63 -19.44
C ASP A 334 -23.16 -12.12 -19.26
N SER A 335 -21.97 -11.56 -19.19
CA SER A 335 -21.81 -10.09 -19.15
C SER A 335 -20.67 -9.59 -20.03
N VAL A 336 -20.82 -8.36 -20.49
CA VAL A 336 -19.74 -7.55 -21.08
C VAL A 336 -19.49 -6.36 -20.20
N ASN A 337 -18.26 -6.22 -19.74
CA ASN A 337 -17.85 -5.14 -18.87
C ASN A 337 -16.76 -4.31 -19.56
N SER A 338 -16.91 -2.99 -19.55
CA SER A 338 -15.88 -2.06 -20.05
C SER A 338 -15.56 -1.02 -18.99
N ILE A 339 -14.28 -0.79 -18.75
CA ILE A 339 -13.80 0.23 -17.80
C ILE A 339 -12.80 1.12 -18.54
N THR A 340 -13.14 2.40 -18.65
CA THR A 340 -12.23 3.45 -19.14
C THR A 340 -11.88 4.35 -17.98
N SER A 341 -10.60 4.59 -17.73
CA SER A 341 -10.18 5.47 -16.65
C SER A 341 -8.99 6.36 -17.02
N ILE A 342 -8.95 7.52 -16.38
CA ILE A 342 -7.84 8.45 -16.42
C ILE A 342 -7.46 8.78 -14.98
N ASN A 343 -6.19 8.58 -14.65
CA ASN A 343 -5.59 9.01 -13.41
C ASN A 343 -4.56 10.11 -13.71
N SER A 344 -4.50 11.11 -12.87
CA SER A 344 -3.47 12.15 -12.92
C SER A 344 -3.04 12.50 -11.53
N SER A 345 -1.74 12.61 -11.29
CA SER A 345 -1.22 13.14 -10.04
C SER A 345 -0.06 14.08 -10.31
N ASP A 346 -0.08 15.19 -9.62
CA ASP A 346 1.03 16.11 -9.51
C ASP A 346 1.53 16.03 -8.08
N SER A 347 2.73 15.53 -7.87
CA SER A 347 3.36 15.48 -6.56
C SER A 347 4.61 16.33 -6.56
N CYS A 348 4.80 17.01 -5.44
CA CYS A 348 6.00 17.72 -5.13
C CYS A 348 6.57 17.13 -3.85
N GLU A 349 7.79 16.65 -3.93
CA GLU A 349 8.51 16.10 -2.79
C GLU A 349 9.80 16.86 -2.62
N LEU A 350 10.04 17.32 -1.41
CA LEU A 350 11.32 17.91 -1.05
C LEU A 350 12.12 16.87 -0.29
N TYR A 351 13.18 16.37 -0.91
CA TYR A 351 14.15 15.53 -0.22
C TYR A 351 14.95 16.38 0.79
N MET A 352 15.49 15.72 1.82
CA MET A 352 16.24 16.35 2.90
C MET A 352 17.48 17.15 2.48
N MET A 353 17.75 17.30 1.21
CA MET A 353 18.98 17.85 0.67
C MET A 353 18.79 19.09 -0.21
N GLY A 354 17.62 19.73 -0.19
CA GLY A 354 17.39 20.92 -0.99
C GLY A 354 16.72 22.03 -0.19
N GLN A 355 17.21 23.26 -0.26
CA GLN A 355 16.41 24.44 0.03
C GLN A 355 15.39 24.57 -1.09
N GLY A 356 14.16 24.48 -0.78
CA GLY A 356 13.21 24.72 -1.83
C GLY A 356 11.78 24.72 -1.35
N SER A 357 10.99 25.51 -2.00
CA SER A 357 9.56 25.32 -2.07
C SER A 357 9.28 24.07 -2.92
N CYS A 358 8.10 23.50 -2.77
CA CYS A 358 7.61 22.40 -3.62
C CYS A 358 7.72 22.63 -5.13
N GLY A 359 8.16 23.74 -5.63
CA GLY A 359 8.36 23.99 -7.06
C GLY A 359 9.65 23.38 -7.65
N ASN A 360 10.53 22.85 -6.84
CA ASN A 360 11.86 22.40 -7.27
C ASN A 360 11.97 20.90 -7.52
N ASN A 361 10.96 20.11 -7.16
CA ASN A 361 10.94 18.66 -7.36
C ASN A 361 9.50 18.22 -7.68
N GLU A 362 9.16 18.17 -8.95
CA GLU A 362 7.82 17.84 -9.42
C GLU A 362 7.81 16.50 -10.14
N ILE A 363 6.93 15.60 -9.70
CA ILE A 363 6.64 14.35 -10.39
C ILE A 363 5.19 14.40 -10.84
N LYS A 364 4.98 14.40 -12.16
CA LYS A 364 3.65 14.35 -12.76
C LYS A 364 3.42 13.00 -13.40
N THR A 365 2.41 12.28 -12.92
CA THR A 365 2.02 11.00 -13.49
C THR A 365 0.64 11.14 -14.12
N ARG A 366 0.48 10.66 -15.36
CA ARG A 366 -0.80 10.54 -16.05
C ARG A 366 -0.94 9.13 -16.56
N GLN A 367 -2.08 8.50 -16.29
CA GLN A 367 -2.35 7.14 -16.72
C GLN A 367 -3.74 7.06 -17.34
N PHE A 368 -3.81 6.53 -18.54
CA PHE A 368 -5.03 6.11 -19.19
C PHE A 368 -5.11 4.60 -19.19
N THR A 369 -6.27 4.04 -18.82
CA THR A 369 -6.51 2.59 -18.90
C THR A 369 -7.87 2.31 -19.55
N GLN A 370 -7.87 1.36 -20.48
CA GLN A 370 -9.06 0.79 -21.08
C GLN A 370 -9.02 -0.72 -20.92
N GLU A 371 -10.04 -1.27 -20.30
CA GLU A 371 -10.28 -2.71 -20.24
C GLU A 371 -11.65 -3.05 -20.78
N VAL A 372 -11.72 -4.11 -21.57
CA VAL A 372 -12.99 -4.72 -22.00
C VAL A 372 -12.89 -6.21 -21.74
N ARG A 373 -13.90 -6.76 -21.08
CA ARG A 373 -13.97 -8.19 -20.81
C ARG A 373 -15.38 -8.74 -21.04
N TYR A 374 -15.42 -9.99 -21.45
CA TYR A 374 -16.60 -10.81 -21.52
C TYR A 374 -16.52 -11.88 -20.45
N VAL A 375 -17.57 -12.02 -19.65
CA VAL A 375 -17.70 -13.07 -18.64
C VAL A 375 -18.85 -13.96 -19.08
N SER A 376 -18.58 -15.25 -19.23
CA SER A 376 -19.59 -16.25 -19.61
C SER A 376 -19.87 -17.16 -18.42
N GLU A 377 -21.13 -17.39 -18.15
CA GLU A 377 -21.59 -18.45 -17.26
C GLU A 377 -21.53 -19.79 -18.02
N LEU A 378 -21.00 -20.81 -17.37
CA LEU A 378 -20.78 -22.14 -17.95
C LEU A 378 -21.59 -23.19 -17.17
N GLY A 379 -22.07 -24.23 -17.88
CA GLY A 379 -22.84 -25.30 -17.29
C GLY A 379 -24.27 -24.93 -16.95
N ASN A 380 -24.83 -25.51 -15.91
CA ASN A 380 -26.22 -25.24 -15.48
C ASN A 380 -26.24 -24.12 -14.44
N ALA A 381 -26.81 -22.98 -14.80
CA ALA A 381 -26.91 -21.84 -13.89
C ALA A 381 -27.61 -22.23 -12.56
N GLY A 382 -26.94 -21.97 -11.44
CA GLY A 382 -27.41 -22.32 -10.11
C GLY A 382 -27.07 -23.74 -9.62
N ASP A 383 -26.44 -24.57 -10.46
CA ASP A 383 -25.93 -25.88 -10.05
C ASP A 383 -24.46 -25.77 -9.62
N ILE A 384 -24.18 -25.82 -8.32
CA ILE A 384 -22.82 -25.76 -7.80
C ILE A 384 -21.94 -26.95 -8.20
N TYR A 385 -22.54 -28.03 -8.67
CA TYR A 385 -21.86 -29.29 -9.05
C TYR A 385 -21.51 -29.37 -10.53
N ASP A 386 -22.09 -28.53 -11.37
CA ASP A 386 -21.85 -28.51 -12.83
C ASP A 386 -21.97 -27.10 -13.37
N SER A 387 -21.10 -26.23 -12.89
CA SER A 387 -21.10 -24.81 -13.25
C SER A 387 -19.69 -24.22 -13.26
N GLY A 388 -19.53 -23.12 -13.93
CA GLY A 388 -18.26 -22.41 -13.96
C GLY A 388 -18.38 -21.06 -14.61
N LYS A 389 -17.24 -20.39 -14.74
CA LYS A 389 -17.13 -19.09 -15.39
C LYS A 389 -15.92 -19.05 -16.33
N ALA A 390 -16.08 -18.39 -17.44
CA ALA A 390 -14.98 -18.04 -18.30
C ALA A 390 -14.90 -16.53 -18.49
N VAL A 391 -13.70 -15.98 -18.39
CA VAL A 391 -13.43 -14.56 -18.64
C VAL A 391 -12.48 -14.48 -19.82
N ILE A 392 -12.76 -13.59 -20.76
CA ILE A 392 -11.84 -13.21 -21.84
C ILE A 392 -11.80 -11.69 -21.88
N GLY A 393 -10.61 -11.11 -21.90
CA GLY A 393 -10.50 -9.67 -21.90
C GLY A 393 -9.27 -9.14 -22.61
N VAL A 394 -9.33 -7.84 -22.88
CA VAL A 394 -8.19 -7.06 -23.40
C VAL A 394 -8.02 -5.81 -22.54
N ASN A 395 -6.77 -5.39 -22.38
CA ASN A 395 -6.43 -4.22 -21.60
C ASN A 395 -5.37 -3.39 -22.33
N VAL A 396 -5.52 -2.08 -22.26
CA VAL A 396 -4.52 -1.12 -22.73
C VAL A 396 -4.25 -0.14 -21.59
N THR A 397 -2.98 0.05 -21.26
CA THR A 397 -2.55 1.05 -20.29
C THR A 397 -1.47 1.92 -20.91
N ASN A 398 -1.65 3.22 -20.85
CA ASN A 398 -0.65 4.22 -21.23
C ASN A 398 -0.37 5.12 -20.02
N SER A 399 0.87 5.14 -19.56
CA SER A 399 1.31 5.95 -18.43
C SER A 399 2.46 6.85 -18.83
N THR A 400 2.35 8.13 -18.53
CA THR A 400 3.44 9.10 -18.69
C THR A 400 3.84 9.61 -17.32
N THR A 401 5.14 9.60 -17.05
CA THR A 401 5.73 10.23 -15.86
C THR A 401 6.70 11.29 -16.31
N ASP A 402 6.37 12.54 -16.00
CA ASP A 402 7.30 13.68 -16.13
C ASP A 402 7.93 13.90 -14.75
N ASN A 403 9.25 13.89 -14.68
CA ASN A 403 10.02 14.13 -13.47
C ASN A 403 10.92 15.33 -13.69
N TYR A 404 10.61 16.42 -13.02
CA TYR A 404 11.41 17.63 -13.02
C TYR A 404 11.97 17.89 -11.63
N VAL A 405 13.28 17.89 -11.52
CA VAL A 405 14.01 18.21 -10.28
C VAL A 405 15.01 19.31 -10.57
N LEU A 406 14.92 20.38 -9.81
CA LEU A 406 15.97 21.38 -9.71
C LEU A 406 16.32 21.55 -8.23
N ALA A 407 17.25 20.74 -7.78
CA ALA A 407 17.75 20.84 -6.41
C ALA A 407 18.93 21.84 -6.40
N GLN A 408 18.72 22.94 -5.69
CA GLN A 408 19.72 23.97 -5.49
C GLN A 408 19.82 24.29 -3.99
N VAL A 409 21.02 24.56 -3.52
CA VAL A 409 21.24 25.07 -2.16
C VAL A 409 21.66 26.52 -2.26
N ASP A 410 21.02 27.38 -1.49
CA ASP A 410 21.50 28.73 -1.27
C ASP A 410 22.76 28.65 -0.43
N ILE A 411 23.84 29.16 -0.99
CA ILE A 411 25.17 29.23 -0.39
C ILE A 411 25.63 30.67 -0.26
N SER A 412 24.66 31.60 -0.25
CA SER A 412 24.97 33.05 -0.13
C SER A 412 25.75 33.39 1.14
N ASP A 413 25.63 32.55 2.19
CA ASP A 413 26.38 32.72 3.42
C ASP A 413 27.77 32.05 3.41
N ASN A 414 28.12 31.32 2.33
CA ASN A 414 29.46 30.71 2.18
C ASN A 414 30.37 31.67 1.34
N GLU A 415 30.94 32.67 2.01
CA GLU A 415 31.79 33.69 1.39
C GLU A 415 32.99 33.07 0.64
N MET A 416 33.51 31.96 1.10
CA MET A 416 34.66 31.29 0.48
C MET A 416 34.27 30.68 -0.88
N TYR A 417 33.19 29.93 -0.95
CA TYR A 417 32.74 29.31 -2.20
C TYR A 417 32.31 30.40 -3.21
N GLN A 418 31.62 31.43 -2.76
CA GLN A 418 31.29 32.58 -3.58
C GLN A 418 32.53 33.28 -4.17
N ALA A 419 33.54 33.47 -3.36
CA ALA A 419 34.79 34.09 -3.81
C ALA A 419 35.52 33.26 -4.89
N LEU A 420 35.40 31.92 -4.82
CA LEU A 420 36.03 30.99 -5.77
C LEU A 420 35.24 30.85 -7.07
N THR A 421 33.92 30.77 -6.97
CA THR A 421 33.05 30.37 -8.09
C THR A 421 32.17 31.54 -8.63
N GLY A 422 32.00 32.59 -7.84
CA GLY A 422 31.04 33.64 -8.11
C GLY A 422 29.56 33.23 -7.95
N ALA A 423 29.30 32.02 -7.50
CA ALA A 423 27.95 31.47 -7.37
C ALA A 423 27.36 31.70 -5.98
N THR A 424 26.10 32.09 -5.94
CA THR A 424 25.30 32.21 -4.70
C THR A 424 24.39 30.98 -4.47
N VAL A 425 24.35 30.07 -5.43
CA VAL A 425 23.55 28.84 -5.42
C VAL A 425 24.42 27.70 -5.88
N PHE A 426 24.36 26.59 -5.19
CA PHE A 426 25.03 25.35 -5.58
C PHE A 426 23.99 24.37 -6.13
N PRO A 427 24.09 23.93 -7.41
CA PRO A 427 23.19 22.94 -7.95
C PRO A 427 23.55 21.55 -7.40
N ILE A 428 22.63 20.92 -6.70
CA ILE A 428 22.80 19.54 -6.20
C ILE A 428 22.39 18.53 -7.27
N GLY A 429 21.41 18.88 -8.09
CA GLY A 429 20.93 18.00 -9.15
C GLY A 429 19.88 18.67 -10.03
N GLN A 430 19.87 18.28 -11.28
CA GLN A 430 18.83 18.64 -12.24
C GLN A 430 18.38 17.37 -12.96
N VAL A 431 17.08 17.14 -12.99
CA VAL A 431 16.42 16.10 -13.78
C VAL A 431 15.31 16.77 -14.56
N ASP A 432 15.25 16.52 -15.86
CA ASP A 432 14.11 16.83 -16.72
C ASP A 432 13.91 15.60 -17.60
N LEU A 433 13.13 14.66 -17.08
CA LEU A 433 12.97 13.34 -17.69
C LEU A 433 11.50 13.00 -17.86
N ARG A 434 11.15 12.58 -19.05
CA ARG A 434 9.87 11.99 -19.38
C ARG A 434 10.02 10.50 -19.65
N VAL A 435 9.21 9.69 -18.99
CA VAL A 435 9.09 8.25 -19.26
C VAL A 435 7.66 7.95 -19.67
N ASP A 436 7.49 7.40 -20.86
CA ASP A 436 6.23 6.96 -21.44
C ASP A 436 6.18 5.42 -21.47
N ASP A 437 5.26 4.82 -20.71
CA ASP A 437 5.05 3.38 -20.63
C ASP A 437 3.71 3.02 -21.27
N LEU A 438 3.71 2.14 -22.27
CA LEU A 438 2.53 1.66 -22.97
C LEU A 438 2.48 0.12 -22.89
N SER A 439 1.33 -0.43 -22.49
CA SER A 439 1.12 -1.87 -22.53
C SER A 439 -0.19 -2.25 -23.22
N PHE A 440 -0.16 -3.39 -23.89
CA PHE A 440 -1.32 -4.08 -24.46
C PHE A 440 -1.35 -5.50 -23.93
N ALA A 441 -2.51 -5.93 -23.46
CA ALA A 441 -2.64 -7.28 -22.94
C ALA A 441 -3.92 -7.94 -23.42
N ALA A 442 -3.85 -9.27 -23.60
CA ALA A 442 -5.00 -10.15 -23.73
C ALA A 442 -4.95 -11.20 -22.63
N PHE A 443 -6.07 -11.49 -22.01
CA PHE A 443 -6.15 -12.44 -20.90
C PHE A 443 -7.40 -13.29 -20.95
N THR A 444 -7.31 -14.47 -20.36
CA THR A 444 -8.41 -15.38 -20.13
C THR A 444 -8.30 -16.01 -18.76
N ASP A 445 -9.45 -16.27 -18.13
CA ASP A 445 -9.57 -17.03 -16.89
C ASP A 445 -10.74 -18.01 -17.04
N TYR A 446 -10.56 -19.23 -16.58
CA TYR A 446 -11.52 -20.31 -16.69
C TYR A 446 -11.59 -21.06 -15.37
N ALA A 447 -12.74 -21.04 -14.73
CA ALA A 447 -13.01 -21.80 -13.52
C ALA A 447 -14.22 -22.70 -13.75
N TYR A 448 -14.12 -23.98 -13.38
CA TYR A 448 -15.21 -24.93 -13.56
C TYR A 448 -15.26 -25.98 -12.44
N ASN A 449 -16.45 -26.23 -11.96
CA ASN A 449 -16.79 -27.19 -10.90
C ASN A 449 -17.35 -28.48 -11.50
N PHE A 450 -16.82 -29.61 -11.05
CA PHE A 450 -17.29 -30.93 -11.41
C PHE A 450 -17.81 -31.64 -10.17
N GLY A 451 -19.09 -31.98 -10.13
CA GLY A 451 -19.65 -32.77 -9.05
C GLY A 451 -19.08 -34.20 -9.01
N VAL A 452 -18.62 -34.61 -7.85
CA VAL A 452 -18.08 -35.96 -7.62
C VAL A 452 -18.82 -36.58 -6.44
N GLY A 453 -19.90 -37.33 -6.73
CA GLY A 453 -20.75 -37.92 -5.67
C GLY A 453 -21.80 -36.91 -5.17
N ALA A 454 -22.33 -37.16 -3.96
CA ALA A 454 -23.50 -36.44 -3.45
C ALA A 454 -23.19 -35.05 -2.84
N SER A 455 -21.96 -34.79 -2.43
CA SER A 455 -21.59 -33.57 -1.71
C SER A 455 -20.14 -33.08 -1.95
N SER A 456 -19.46 -33.68 -2.93
CA SER A 456 -18.06 -33.35 -3.23
C SER A 456 -17.95 -32.70 -4.58
N ILE A 457 -17.07 -31.70 -4.71
CA ILE A 457 -16.81 -30.96 -5.93
C ILE A 457 -15.29 -31.01 -6.20
N PHE A 458 -14.93 -31.36 -7.41
CA PHE A 458 -13.60 -31.14 -7.94
C PHE A 458 -13.65 -29.92 -8.84
N ASP A 459 -12.75 -28.98 -8.65
CA ASP A 459 -12.70 -27.75 -9.44
C ASP A 459 -11.33 -27.52 -10.07
N ILE A 460 -11.36 -26.88 -11.21
CA ILE A 460 -10.16 -26.40 -11.91
C ILE A 460 -10.28 -24.88 -12.11
N ASP A 461 -9.14 -24.20 -11.99
CA ASP A 461 -9.07 -22.76 -12.22
C ASP A 461 -7.78 -22.46 -13.00
N MET A 462 -7.92 -21.92 -14.20
CA MET A 462 -6.82 -21.69 -15.15
C MET A 462 -6.90 -20.27 -15.71
N GLY A 463 -5.80 -19.53 -15.62
CA GLY A 463 -5.66 -18.19 -16.18
C GLY A 463 -4.42 -18.07 -17.06
N LEU A 464 -4.51 -17.26 -18.08
CA LEU A 464 -3.42 -16.93 -18.99
C LEU A 464 -3.50 -15.48 -19.41
N ARG A 465 -2.38 -14.77 -19.39
CA ARG A 465 -2.24 -13.41 -19.89
C ARG A 465 -0.95 -13.25 -20.68
N TYR A 466 -1.08 -12.70 -21.87
CA TYR A 466 0.04 -12.18 -22.64
C TYR A 466 -0.01 -10.64 -22.58
N GLU A 467 1.13 -10.03 -22.31
CA GLU A 467 1.27 -8.58 -22.23
C GLU A 467 2.53 -8.15 -23.00
N HIS A 468 2.35 -7.23 -23.95
CA HIS A 468 3.42 -6.52 -24.63
C HIS A 468 3.53 -5.11 -24.05
N ALA A 469 4.71 -4.78 -23.49
CA ALA A 469 5.00 -3.49 -22.89
C ALA A 469 6.12 -2.77 -23.61
N ARG A 470 5.97 -1.46 -23.77
CA ARG A 470 6.97 -0.56 -24.34
C ARG A 470 7.23 0.57 -23.37
N SER A 471 8.49 0.83 -23.08
CA SER A 471 8.94 1.99 -22.30
C SER A 471 9.82 2.88 -23.14
N LYS A 472 9.59 4.19 -23.07
CA LYS A 472 10.41 5.22 -23.71
C LYS A 472 10.86 6.22 -22.68
N ALA A 473 12.13 6.64 -22.80
CA ALA A 473 12.67 7.72 -21.97
C ALA A 473 13.23 8.83 -22.88
N ASN A 474 12.98 10.08 -22.49
CA ASN A 474 13.45 11.25 -23.18
C ASN A 474 13.70 12.38 -22.17
N GLY A 475 14.89 12.99 -22.26
CA GLY A 475 15.26 14.09 -21.36
C GLY A 475 16.70 14.02 -20.91
N ASN A 476 17.03 14.77 -19.89
CA ASN A 476 18.37 14.85 -19.34
C ASN A 476 18.39 14.65 -17.81
N TYR A 477 19.53 14.23 -17.36
CA TYR A 477 19.82 13.97 -15.97
C TYR A 477 21.20 14.53 -15.59
N MET A 478 21.34 14.90 -14.33
CA MET A 478 22.54 15.47 -13.70
C MET A 478 23.85 15.27 -14.47
N PHE A 479 24.67 16.31 -14.58
CA PHE A 479 26.00 16.30 -15.21
C PHE A 479 26.02 16.07 -16.72
N GLY A 480 24.91 16.32 -17.44
CA GLY A 480 24.87 16.30 -18.90
C GLY A 480 24.65 14.91 -19.50
N TYR A 481 24.12 13.95 -18.74
CA TYR A 481 23.66 12.68 -19.31
C TYR A 481 22.33 12.88 -20.04
N ASP A 482 22.28 12.45 -21.30
CA ASP A 482 21.12 12.55 -22.18
C ASP A 482 20.43 11.17 -22.32
N PHE A 483 19.14 11.11 -21.97
CA PHE A 483 18.26 9.98 -22.22
C PHE A 483 17.49 10.19 -23.52
N ASP A 484 18.17 10.60 -24.60
CA ASP A 484 17.50 11.01 -25.82
C ASP A 484 17.01 9.80 -26.64
N HIS A 485 15.68 9.74 -26.86
CA HIS A 485 15.01 8.74 -27.69
C HIS A 485 15.24 7.26 -27.28
N LEU A 486 15.44 6.96 -26.01
CA LEU A 486 15.59 5.58 -25.55
C LEU A 486 14.26 4.84 -25.64
N GLN A 487 14.31 3.57 -26.07
CA GLN A 487 13.14 2.71 -26.14
C GLN A 487 13.52 1.26 -25.85
N ASN A 488 12.71 0.59 -25.02
CA ASN A 488 12.76 -0.83 -24.76
C ASN A 488 11.36 -1.44 -24.93
N ASP A 489 11.30 -2.66 -25.48
CA ASP A 489 10.08 -3.43 -25.67
C ASP A 489 10.22 -4.78 -24.94
N PHE A 490 9.14 -5.23 -24.27
CA PHE A 490 9.12 -6.44 -23.44
C PHE A 490 7.86 -7.25 -23.69
N ASP A 491 8.02 -8.58 -23.72
CA ASP A 491 6.93 -9.54 -23.79
C ASP A 491 6.84 -10.32 -22.48
N MET A 492 5.65 -10.40 -21.91
CA MET A 492 5.39 -11.09 -20.65
C MET A 492 4.26 -12.08 -20.81
N LEU A 493 4.43 -13.28 -20.25
CA LEU A 493 3.41 -14.31 -20.20
C LEU A 493 3.19 -14.72 -18.75
N ASP A 494 2.02 -14.46 -18.21
CA ASP A 494 1.63 -14.85 -16.86
C ASP A 494 0.52 -15.91 -16.88
N TYR A 495 0.56 -16.80 -15.91
CA TYR A 495 -0.37 -17.92 -15.82
C TYR A 495 -0.82 -18.19 -14.39
N LYS A 496 -1.97 -18.84 -14.28
CA LYS A 496 -2.52 -19.46 -13.10
C LYS A 496 -3.03 -20.85 -13.46
N ALA A 497 -2.76 -21.84 -12.64
CA ALA A 497 -3.35 -23.17 -12.73
C ALA A 497 -3.61 -23.69 -11.32
N ALA A 498 -4.85 -24.00 -11.01
CA ALA A 498 -5.23 -24.53 -9.71
C ALA A 498 -6.16 -25.74 -9.85
N LEU A 499 -6.05 -26.61 -8.86
CA LEU A 499 -6.91 -27.77 -8.66
C LEU A 499 -7.48 -27.67 -7.25
N GLY A 500 -8.79 -27.69 -7.13
CA GLY A 500 -9.49 -27.68 -5.86
C GLY A 500 -10.33 -28.92 -5.66
N TYR A 501 -10.54 -29.27 -4.39
CA TYR A 501 -11.41 -30.35 -4.00
C TYR A 501 -12.19 -29.97 -2.73
N THR A 502 -13.49 -29.82 -2.90
CA THR A 502 -14.45 -29.65 -1.81
C THR A 502 -14.99 -31.03 -1.43
N PHE A 503 -14.56 -31.54 -0.28
CA PHE A 503 -14.92 -32.91 0.19
C PHE A 503 -16.19 -32.93 1.03
N VAL A 504 -16.60 -31.81 1.58
CA VAL A 504 -17.88 -31.56 2.24
C VAL A 504 -18.18 -30.05 2.17
N THR A 505 -19.43 -29.65 2.19
CA THR A 505 -19.84 -28.25 2.17
C THR A 505 -19.05 -27.43 3.21
N GLY A 506 -18.50 -26.30 2.79
CA GLY A 506 -17.68 -25.44 3.64
C GLY A 506 -16.23 -25.91 3.85
N HIS A 507 -15.77 -27.00 3.22
CA HIS A 507 -14.40 -27.51 3.38
C HIS A 507 -13.74 -27.79 2.04
N ARG A 508 -12.75 -27.00 1.65
CA ARG A 508 -12.04 -27.13 0.38
C ARG A 508 -10.52 -27.10 0.57
N ALA A 509 -9.83 -28.03 -0.07
CA ALA A 509 -8.37 -28.01 -0.23
C ALA A 509 -8.01 -27.68 -1.68
N TYR A 510 -6.87 -27.01 -1.91
CA TYR A 510 -6.42 -26.68 -3.24
C TYR A 510 -4.89 -26.73 -3.40
N LEU A 511 -4.47 -26.88 -4.66
CA LEU A 511 -3.10 -26.69 -5.11
C LEU A 511 -3.12 -25.59 -6.17
N LEU A 512 -2.16 -24.67 -6.11
CA LEU A 512 -2.05 -23.53 -7.02
C LEU A 512 -0.61 -23.37 -7.51
N ALA A 513 -0.46 -23.17 -8.81
CA ALA A 513 0.75 -22.62 -9.42
C ALA A 513 0.38 -21.33 -10.18
N SER A 514 1.02 -20.22 -9.85
CA SER A 514 0.75 -18.93 -10.47
C SER A 514 2.02 -18.14 -10.75
N SER A 515 1.95 -17.22 -11.70
CA SER A 515 3.02 -16.29 -11.99
C SER A 515 2.53 -14.84 -12.06
N GLY A 516 3.45 -13.92 -11.85
CA GLY A 516 3.21 -12.50 -12.04
C GLY A 516 4.47 -11.81 -12.48
N SER A 517 4.33 -10.92 -13.43
CA SER A 517 5.43 -10.15 -13.99
C SER A 517 5.36 -8.70 -13.55
N LYS A 518 6.50 -8.05 -13.52
CA LYS A 518 6.64 -6.60 -13.40
C LYS A 518 7.42 -6.13 -14.62
N ALA A 519 6.85 -5.20 -15.36
CA ALA A 519 7.43 -4.75 -16.63
C ALA A 519 8.84 -4.17 -16.43
N GLY A 520 9.67 -4.33 -17.43
CA GLY A 520 10.91 -3.60 -17.58
C GLY A 520 10.64 -2.14 -17.98
N GLY A 521 11.68 -1.34 -18.07
CA GLY A 521 11.55 0.06 -18.45
C GLY A 521 12.78 0.89 -18.13
N PHE A 522 12.56 2.20 -18.01
CA PHE A 522 13.57 3.16 -17.58
C PHE A 522 13.26 3.68 -16.18
N SER A 523 14.33 3.97 -15.43
CA SER A 523 14.17 4.59 -14.11
C SER A 523 13.47 5.95 -14.25
N LYS A 524 12.41 6.13 -13.45
CA LYS A 524 11.70 7.42 -13.38
C LYS A 524 12.46 8.44 -12.54
N PHE A 525 13.45 7.98 -11.80
CA PHE A 525 14.41 8.80 -11.07
C PHE A 525 15.80 8.21 -11.31
N PRO A 526 16.43 8.49 -12.46
CA PRO A 526 17.77 8.01 -12.74
C PRO A 526 18.77 8.63 -11.76
N THR A 527 19.77 7.86 -11.39
CA THR A 527 20.83 8.28 -10.49
C THR A 527 22.21 8.16 -11.13
N SER A 528 22.29 7.63 -12.35
CA SER A 528 23.55 7.37 -13.02
C SER A 528 23.34 7.19 -14.54
N ALA A 529 24.38 7.42 -15.34
CA ALA A 529 24.40 7.10 -16.77
C ALA A 529 24.02 5.63 -17.07
N LEU A 530 24.22 4.73 -16.11
CA LEU A 530 23.87 3.32 -16.26
C LEU A 530 22.37 3.06 -16.38
N ASP A 531 21.53 4.03 -15.95
CA ASP A 531 20.08 3.97 -16.09
C ASP A 531 19.62 4.13 -17.57
N GLU A 532 20.51 4.60 -18.48
CA GLU A 532 20.24 4.67 -19.93
C GLU A 532 19.95 3.28 -20.54
N ASN A 533 20.51 2.22 -19.97
CA ASN A 533 20.25 0.87 -20.47
C ASN A 533 18.84 0.36 -20.08
N GLY A 534 18.18 1.03 -19.14
CA GLY A 534 16.93 0.56 -18.58
C GLY A 534 17.10 -0.72 -17.75
N TYR A 535 16.01 -1.38 -17.45
CA TYR A 535 15.95 -2.65 -16.71
C TYR A 535 14.93 -3.60 -17.35
N GLU A 536 15.23 -4.90 -17.24
CA GLU A 536 14.42 -6.00 -17.77
C GLU A 536 13.22 -6.32 -16.86
N PRO A 537 12.20 -7.04 -17.36
CA PRO A 537 11.10 -7.53 -16.54
C PRO A 537 11.59 -8.41 -15.39
N GLU A 538 10.91 -8.26 -14.25
CA GLU A 538 11.03 -9.14 -13.09
C GLU A 538 9.87 -10.12 -13.08
N LYS A 539 10.10 -11.40 -12.74
CA LYS A 539 9.08 -12.43 -12.73
C LYS A 539 9.06 -13.20 -11.41
N THR A 540 7.86 -13.36 -10.87
CA THR A 540 7.58 -14.14 -9.67
C THR A 540 6.80 -15.39 -10.03
N TYR A 541 7.25 -16.54 -9.54
CA TYR A 541 6.52 -17.81 -9.54
C TYR A 541 6.06 -18.15 -8.14
N ASN A 542 4.85 -18.64 -8.00
CA ASN A 542 4.27 -19.06 -6.74
C ASN A 542 3.71 -20.47 -6.84
N TYR A 543 4.04 -21.31 -5.86
CA TYR A 543 3.49 -22.64 -5.66
C TYR A 543 2.85 -22.68 -4.27
N GLU A 544 1.60 -23.10 -4.20
CA GLU A 544 0.82 -23.01 -2.98
C GLU A 544 -0.05 -24.25 -2.79
N ALA A 545 -0.14 -24.71 -1.56
CA ALA A 545 -1.10 -25.68 -1.12
C ALA A 545 -1.91 -25.09 0.03
N GLY A 546 -3.22 -25.03 -0.12
CA GLY A 546 -4.07 -24.36 0.85
C GLY A 546 -5.35 -25.11 1.20
N TYR A 547 -6.01 -24.57 2.20
CA TYR A 547 -7.24 -25.10 2.74
C TYR A 547 -8.14 -23.95 3.20
N HIS A 548 -9.40 -23.99 2.80
CA HIS A 548 -10.45 -23.10 3.22
C HIS A 548 -11.53 -23.86 3.98
N MET A 549 -12.02 -23.26 5.04
CA MET A 549 -13.13 -23.75 5.81
C MET A 549 -14.05 -22.60 6.20
N SER A 550 -15.35 -22.78 6.00
CA SER A 550 -16.40 -21.88 6.48
C SER A 550 -17.56 -22.74 7.00
N LEU A 551 -17.95 -22.51 8.23
CA LEU A 551 -18.96 -23.29 8.93
C LEU A 551 -20.19 -22.43 9.25
N ASP A 552 -21.37 -23.02 9.22
CA ASP A 552 -22.64 -22.35 9.52
C ASP A 552 -22.71 -21.76 10.95
N ASN A 553 -21.83 -22.20 11.85
CA ASN A 553 -21.73 -21.65 13.21
C ASN A 553 -20.89 -20.36 13.28
N GLY A 554 -20.51 -19.80 12.15
CA GLY A 554 -19.74 -18.56 12.03
C GLY A 554 -18.23 -18.69 12.19
N PHE A 555 -17.68 -19.90 12.18
CA PHE A 555 -16.24 -20.14 12.23
C PHE A 555 -15.66 -20.29 10.82
N ASP A 556 -14.66 -19.47 10.49
CA ASP A 556 -13.90 -19.51 9.24
C ASP A 556 -12.43 -19.78 9.53
N ALA A 557 -11.80 -20.59 8.67
CA ALA A 557 -10.36 -20.82 8.73
C ALA A 557 -9.77 -20.95 7.33
N ASN A 558 -8.68 -20.22 7.08
CA ASN A 558 -7.92 -20.27 5.83
C ASN A 558 -6.46 -20.52 6.17
N ALA A 559 -5.86 -21.53 5.56
CA ALA A 559 -4.45 -21.87 5.76
C ALA A 559 -3.77 -22.13 4.43
N ALA A 560 -2.51 -21.75 4.30
CA ALA A 560 -1.70 -22.06 3.14
C ALA A 560 -0.23 -22.29 3.49
N LEU A 561 0.41 -23.16 2.72
CA LEU A 561 1.85 -23.27 2.59
C LEU A 561 2.24 -22.73 1.22
N PHE A 562 3.26 -21.88 1.16
CA PHE A 562 3.68 -21.27 -0.10
C PHE A 562 5.20 -21.32 -0.31
N PHE A 563 5.57 -21.30 -1.57
CA PHE A 563 6.93 -21.07 -2.05
C PHE A 563 6.87 -20.09 -3.21
N MET A 564 7.52 -18.94 -3.04
CA MET A 564 7.63 -17.90 -4.07
C MET A 564 9.07 -17.74 -4.50
N ASP A 565 9.28 -17.59 -5.81
CA ASP A 565 10.59 -17.48 -6.45
C ASP A 565 10.61 -16.30 -7.41
N VAL A 566 11.41 -15.29 -7.09
CA VAL A 566 11.54 -14.04 -7.85
C VAL A 566 12.81 -14.09 -8.67
N HIS A 567 12.66 -13.99 -9.97
CA HIS A 567 13.75 -13.96 -10.94
C HIS A 567 13.95 -12.56 -11.50
N ASN A 568 15.19 -12.22 -11.76
CA ASN A 568 15.56 -10.97 -12.41
C ASN A 568 15.07 -9.72 -11.63
N ARG A 569 15.25 -9.75 -10.31
CA ARG A 569 14.71 -8.76 -9.37
C ARG A 569 15.18 -7.34 -9.69
N GLN A 570 14.24 -6.41 -9.78
CA GLN A 570 14.51 -4.99 -9.96
C GLN A 570 14.79 -4.32 -8.61
N ALA A 571 15.93 -3.67 -8.47
CA ALA A 571 16.24 -2.90 -7.25
C ALA A 571 17.22 -1.76 -7.53
N TYR A 572 17.14 -0.72 -6.71
CA TYR A 572 18.17 0.31 -6.63
C TYR A 572 19.42 -0.26 -5.97
N THR A 573 20.57 -0.11 -6.60
CA THR A 573 21.82 -0.74 -6.17
C THR A 573 22.95 0.26 -6.09
N VAL A 574 23.68 0.28 -4.99
CA VAL A 574 24.88 1.09 -4.89
C VAL A 574 25.95 0.54 -5.83
N VAL A 575 26.51 1.37 -6.68
CA VAL A 575 27.62 1.02 -7.56
C VAL A 575 28.93 1.15 -6.76
N GLU A 576 29.81 0.18 -6.91
CA GLU A 576 31.13 0.19 -6.25
C GLU A 576 31.91 1.46 -6.59
N ASN A 577 32.41 2.15 -5.58
CA ASN A 577 33.07 3.46 -5.68
C ASN A 577 32.23 4.61 -6.24
N SER A 578 30.91 4.53 -6.11
CA SER A 578 29.98 5.59 -6.53
C SER A 578 28.90 5.79 -5.47
N TYR A 579 28.47 7.03 -5.29
CA TYR A 579 27.30 7.37 -4.47
C TYR A 579 25.97 7.13 -5.22
N MET A 580 26.05 6.65 -6.47
CA MET A 580 24.92 6.46 -7.35
C MET A 580 24.24 5.11 -7.11
N THR A 581 22.94 5.08 -7.18
CA THR A 581 22.10 3.90 -6.96
C THR A 581 21.17 3.63 -8.14
N PRO A 582 21.69 3.22 -9.32
CA PRO A 582 20.87 2.95 -10.48
C PRO A 582 19.87 1.82 -10.21
N LEU A 583 18.72 1.89 -10.88
CA LEU A 583 17.72 0.81 -10.87
C LEU A 583 18.14 -0.28 -11.85
N ARG A 584 18.35 -1.49 -11.37
CA ARG A 584 18.85 -2.64 -12.15
C ARG A 584 18.21 -3.95 -11.76
N ASN A 585 18.42 -4.96 -12.59
CA ASN A 585 18.13 -6.34 -12.27
C ASN A 585 19.27 -6.95 -11.47
N ILE A 586 18.99 -7.42 -10.25
CA ILE A 586 19.99 -7.86 -9.27
C ILE A 586 19.99 -9.37 -8.98
N GLY A 587 19.30 -10.17 -9.79
CA GLY A 587 19.33 -11.63 -9.66
C GLY A 587 18.07 -12.22 -9.03
N ARG A 588 18.22 -13.07 -8.01
CA ARG A 588 17.12 -13.93 -7.52
C ARG A 588 16.84 -13.72 -6.03
N MET A 589 15.58 -13.84 -5.67
CA MET A 589 15.09 -13.87 -4.31
C MET A 589 14.05 -14.97 -4.16
N HIS A 590 14.02 -15.67 -3.03
CA HIS A 590 12.92 -16.60 -2.73
C HIS A 590 12.31 -16.34 -1.36
N SER A 591 11.06 -16.75 -1.19
CA SER A 591 10.36 -16.78 0.08
C SER A 591 9.56 -18.06 0.22
N LYS A 592 9.58 -18.67 1.39
CA LYS A 592 8.76 -19.82 1.73
C LYS A 592 8.14 -19.66 3.10
N GLY A 593 6.92 -20.12 3.25
CA GLY A 593 6.24 -19.90 4.52
C GLY A 593 4.88 -20.53 4.63
N ALA A 594 4.18 -20.09 5.66
CA ALA A 594 2.82 -20.51 5.98
C ALA A 594 1.98 -19.30 6.38
N GLU A 595 0.71 -19.36 6.04
CA GLU A 595 -0.30 -18.39 6.42
C GLU A 595 -1.46 -19.10 7.12
N LEU A 596 -2.06 -18.40 8.08
CA LEU A 596 -3.25 -18.86 8.80
C LEU A 596 -4.13 -17.64 9.10
N THR A 597 -5.39 -17.71 8.69
CA THR A 597 -6.42 -16.76 9.09
C THR A 597 -7.55 -17.53 9.74
N LEU A 598 -7.97 -17.09 10.91
CA LEU A 598 -9.10 -17.64 11.66
C LEU A 598 -10.09 -16.51 11.92
N GLY A 599 -11.35 -16.77 11.69
CA GLY A 599 -12.46 -15.87 11.99
C GLY A 599 -13.53 -16.59 12.80
N TYR A 600 -14.18 -15.84 13.68
CA TYR A 600 -15.38 -16.32 14.36
C TYR A 600 -16.36 -15.17 14.54
N ARG A 601 -17.59 -15.36 14.08
CA ARG A 601 -18.69 -14.43 14.22
C ARG A 601 -19.88 -15.10 14.86
N ALA A 602 -20.36 -14.47 15.90
CA ALA A 602 -21.59 -14.84 16.58
C ALA A 602 -22.35 -13.54 16.92
N GLU A 603 -23.57 -13.66 17.38
CA GLU A 603 -24.45 -12.51 17.67
C GLU A 603 -23.76 -11.40 18.48
N ARG A 604 -22.91 -11.76 19.44
CA ARG A 604 -22.28 -10.79 20.37
C ARG A 604 -20.77 -10.72 20.29
N VAL A 605 -20.13 -11.54 19.49
CA VAL A 605 -18.66 -11.61 19.43
C VAL A 605 -18.23 -11.76 17.99
N SER A 606 -17.37 -10.88 17.55
CA SER A 606 -16.62 -11.00 16.30
C SER A 606 -15.13 -11.01 16.65
N THR A 607 -14.40 -11.98 16.15
CA THR A 607 -12.95 -12.04 16.36
C THR A 607 -12.25 -12.62 15.15
N GLY A 608 -11.04 -12.15 14.91
CA GLY A 608 -10.20 -12.62 13.81
C GLY A 608 -8.73 -12.65 14.20
N VAL A 609 -8.00 -13.60 13.64
CA VAL A 609 -6.55 -13.71 13.79
C VAL A 609 -5.96 -14.01 12.41
N SER A 610 -5.00 -13.20 12.00
CA SER A 610 -4.23 -13.41 10.77
C SER A 610 -2.75 -13.56 11.12
N MET A 611 -2.08 -14.58 10.60
CA MET A 611 -0.68 -14.89 10.86
C MET A 611 0.03 -15.22 9.55
N THR A 612 1.21 -14.66 9.38
CA THR A 612 2.10 -14.94 8.25
C THR A 612 3.50 -15.25 8.76
N TYR A 613 4.01 -16.44 8.44
CA TYR A 613 5.42 -16.77 8.57
C TYR A 613 6.06 -16.84 7.18
N ALA A 614 7.15 -16.09 6.95
CA ALA A 614 7.85 -16.02 5.68
C ALA A 614 9.37 -15.99 5.89
N ASP A 615 10.09 -17.02 5.48
CA ASP A 615 11.57 -17.04 5.44
C ASP A 615 12.02 -16.64 4.04
N SER A 616 12.25 -15.34 3.86
CA SER A 616 12.67 -14.73 2.60
C SER A 616 14.17 -14.47 2.57
N ARG A 617 14.80 -14.64 1.39
CA ARG A 617 16.25 -14.50 1.23
C ARG A 617 16.63 -14.01 -0.16
N ASN A 618 17.57 -13.08 -0.20
CA ASN A 618 18.32 -12.78 -1.41
C ASN A 618 19.33 -13.89 -1.66
N GLU A 619 19.38 -14.41 -2.90
CA GLU A 619 20.33 -15.43 -3.33
C GLU A 619 21.45 -14.87 -4.21
N THR A 620 21.39 -13.58 -4.51
CA THR A 620 22.42 -12.92 -5.32
C THR A 620 23.72 -12.82 -4.52
N SER A 621 24.78 -13.37 -5.09
CA SER A 621 26.12 -13.31 -4.48
C SER A 621 26.57 -11.85 -4.28
N GLY A 622 27.13 -11.54 -3.15
CA GLY A 622 27.58 -10.19 -2.79
C GLY A 622 26.47 -9.26 -2.26
N TYR A 623 25.22 -9.72 -2.18
CA TYR A 623 24.12 -8.97 -1.58
C TYR A 623 23.83 -9.38 -0.13
N THR A 624 23.28 -8.44 0.65
CA THR A 624 22.78 -8.75 2.01
C THR A 624 21.72 -9.84 1.93
N ARG A 625 21.85 -10.86 2.78
CA ARG A 625 20.98 -12.04 2.75
C ARG A 625 19.53 -11.74 3.14
N HIS A 626 19.33 -10.77 4.04
CA HIS A 626 18.02 -10.40 4.54
C HIS A 626 17.43 -9.29 3.69
N PRO A 627 16.25 -9.51 3.06
CA PRO A 627 15.55 -8.45 2.36
C PRO A 627 15.09 -7.37 3.34
N ALA A 628 15.03 -6.13 2.86
CA ALA A 628 14.53 -5.02 3.65
C ALA A 628 13.01 -5.12 3.89
N ASN A 629 12.56 -4.67 5.05
CA ASN A 629 11.14 -4.62 5.43
C ASN A 629 10.40 -5.97 5.35
N ALA A 630 11.14 -7.08 5.55
CA ALA A 630 10.64 -8.45 5.46
C ALA A 630 10.77 -9.19 6.81
N PRO A 631 9.89 -8.90 7.79
CA PRO A 631 9.87 -9.65 9.05
C PRO A 631 9.50 -11.10 8.80
N LYS A 632 10.11 -12.04 9.52
CA LYS A 632 9.83 -13.47 9.35
C LYS A 632 8.45 -13.87 9.86
N PHE A 633 7.93 -13.18 10.86
CA PHE A 633 6.62 -13.48 11.43
C PHE A 633 5.86 -12.20 11.73
N VAL A 634 4.62 -12.14 11.26
CA VAL A 634 3.65 -11.09 11.52
C VAL A 634 2.36 -11.75 11.99
N ALA A 635 1.74 -11.22 13.02
CA ALA A 635 0.42 -11.60 13.47
C ALA A 635 -0.42 -10.35 13.71
N ALA A 636 -1.68 -10.39 13.26
CA ALA A 636 -2.70 -9.41 13.57
C ALA A 636 -3.90 -10.12 14.20
N GLY A 637 -4.49 -9.53 15.20
CA GLY A 637 -5.67 -10.07 15.86
C GLY A 637 -6.65 -8.95 16.17
N LEU A 638 -7.93 -9.22 16.03
CA LEU A 638 -9.01 -8.29 16.31
C LEU A 638 -10.10 -8.97 17.14
N ILE A 639 -10.79 -8.19 17.95
CA ILE A 639 -11.94 -8.63 18.71
C ILE A 639 -12.92 -7.48 18.88
N ASP A 640 -14.20 -7.76 18.67
CA ASP A 640 -15.33 -6.92 19.04
C ASP A 640 -16.30 -7.73 19.90
N VAL A 641 -16.83 -7.13 20.95
CA VAL A 641 -17.83 -7.73 21.82
C VAL A 641 -18.98 -6.74 22.03
N THR A 642 -20.18 -7.16 21.66
CA THR A 642 -21.41 -6.45 22.05
C THR A 642 -21.64 -6.63 23.55
N ALA A 643 -21.20 -5.66 24.34
CA ALA A 643 -21.24 -5.70 25.80
C ALA A 643 -22.66 -5.52 26.35
N LEU A 644 -23.42 -4.61 25.74
CA LEU A 644 -24.81 -4.31 26.08
C LEU A 644 -25.64 -4.17 24.81
N LYS A 645 -26.88 -4.67 24.84
CA LYS A 645 -27.83 -4.53 23.72
C LYS A 645 -29.24 -4.37 24.29
N PHE A 646 -29.86 -3.23 24.00
CA PHE A 646 -31.26 -2.89 24.31
C PHE A 646 -31.92 -2.39 23.02
N ALA A 647 -33.21 -2.12 23.02
CA ALA A 647 -33.95 -1.74 21.81
C ALA A 647 -33.33 -0.55 21.02
N ASP A 648 -32.87 0.48 21.73
CA ASP A 648 -32.35 1.71 21.14
C ASP A 648 -30.91 2.04 21.60
N PHE A 649 -30.20 1.05 22.13
CA PHE A 649 -28.84 1.23 22.64
C PHE A 649 -28.04 -0.05 22.50
N THR A 650 -26.90 0.04 21.80
CA THR A 650 -25.93 -1.03 21.72
C THR A 650 -24.56 -0.50 22.14
N ALA A 651 -23.85 -1.22 22.99
CA ALA A 651 -22.49 -0.85 23.36
C ALA A 651 -21.52 -1.97 23.00
N HIS A 652 -20.41 -1.58 22.42
CA HIS A 652 -19.32 -2.46 22.02
C HIS A 652 -18.04 -2.14 22.77
N VAL A 653 -17.24 -3.16 23.02
CA VAL A 653 -15.86 -3.03 23.48
C VAL A 653 -15.00 -3.94 22.64
N GLY A 654 -13.85 -3.45 22.21
CA GLY A 654 -13.00 -4.22 21.34
C GLY A 654 -11.58 -3.68 21.23
N GLY A 655 -10.84 -4.25 20.34
CA GLY A 655 -9.49 -3.82 20.06
C GLY A 655 -8.78 -4.70 19.04
N ASN A 656 -7.58 -4.29 18.70
CA ASN A 656 -6.70 -5.01 17.81
C ASN A 656 -5.29 -5.11 18.40
N MET A 657 -4.57 -6.10 17.91
CA MET A 657 -3.19 -6.35 18.26
C MET A 657 -2.40 -6.65 16.98
N ARG A 658 -1.22 -6.05 16.86
CA ARG A 658 -0.25 -6.43 15.83
C ARG A 658 1.09 -6.78 16.47
N TYR A 659 1.61 -7.95 16.15
CA TYR A 659 2.98 -8.38 16.44
C TYR A 659 3.78 -8.45 15.15
N GLN A 660 5.01 -7.97 15.19
CA GLN A 660 5.99 -8.10 14.12
C GLN A 660 7.33 -8.56 14.71
N SER A 661 7.93 -9.59 14.11
CA SER A 661 9.26 -10.08 14.52
C SER A 661 10.37 -9.12 14.05
N LYS A 662 11.62 -9.44 14.38
CA LYS A 662 12.78 -8.66 13.94
C LYS A 662 12.72 -8.36 12.44
N THR A 663 12.94 -7.09 12.10
CA THR A 663 12.93 -6.57 10.73
C THR A 663 14.28 -5.94 10.41
N TYR A 664 14.76 -6.17 9.20
CA TYR A 664 15.94 -5.51 8.65
C TYR A 664 15.51 -4.37 7.73
N PHE A 665 16.31 -3.30 7.69
CA PHE A 665 16.09 -2.14 6.84
C PHE A 665 17.30 -1.95 5.92
N GLY A 666 17.03 -1.48 4.70
CA GLY A 666 18.06 -1.38 3.68
C GLY A 666 18.55 -2.75 3.22
N GLU A 667 18.94 -2.82 2.00
CA GLU A 667 19.62 -3.97 1.41
C GLU A 667 20.58 -3.45 0.33
N GLY A 668 21.67 -4.18 0.06
CA GLY A 668 22.66 -3.76 -0.90
C GLY A 668 23.81 -4.74 -1.00
N TYR A 669 24.89 -4.33 -1.64
CA TYR A 669 26.10 -5.13 -1.73
C TYR A 669 26.76 -5.28 -0.36
N THR A 670 27.14 -6.52 -0.03
CA THR A 670 27.82 -6.84 1.25
C THR A 670 29.13 -6.10 1.37
N SER A 671 29.86 -5.92 0.24
CA SER A 671 31.12 -5.18 0.20
C SER A 671 30.99 -3.71 0.61
N VAL A 672 29.85 -3.07 0.30
CA VAL A 672 29.59 -1.69 0.72
C VAL A 672 29.46 -1.62 2.24
N TYR A 673 28.74 -2.57 2.85
CA TYR A 673 28.59 -2.63 4.29
C TYR A 673 29.91 -2.99 4.99
N GLU A 674 30.68 -3.94 4.44
CA GLU A 674 31.98 -4.38 5.01
C GLU A 674 33.05 -3.30 4.89
N ASN A 675 33.19 -2.66 3.73
CA ASN A 675 34.24 -1.67 3.47
C ASN A 675 34.00 -0.35 4.21
N SER A 676 32.73 0.03 4.41
CA SER A 676 32.36 1.26 5.13
C SER A 676 32.20 1.05 6.63
N GLY A 677 32.38 -0.17 7.14
CA GLY A 677 32.12 -0.52 8.54
C GLY A 677 30.62 -0.48 8.91
N LEU A 678 29.74 -0.46 7.91
CA LEU A 678 28.30 -0.40 8.09
C LEU A 678 27.71 -1.77 8.39
N ILE A 679 26.61 -1.76 9.11
CA ILE A 679 25.81 -2.95 9.36
C ILE A 679 24.42 -2.75 8.73
N GLN A 680 23.82 -3.82 8.26
CA GLN A 680 22.42 -3.78 7.85
C GLN A 680 21.54 -3.45 9.07
N GLU A 681 20.89 -2.30 9.04
CA GLU A 681 20.04 -1.81 10.12
C GLU A 681 18.92 -2.79 10.43
N SER A 682 18.56 -2.90 11.70
CA SER A 682 17.48 -3.80 12.11
C SER A 682 16.82 -3.33 13.39
N GLN A 683 15.55 -3.65 13.51
CA GLN A 683 14.74 -3.44 14.70
C GLN A 683 14.27 -4.77 15.27
N GLY A 684 14.35 -4.93 16.59
CA GLY A 684 13.80 -6.11 17.30
C GLY A 684 12.28 -6.21 17.17
N GLY A 685 11.74 -7.40 17.46
CA GLY A 685 10.30 -7.62 17.42
C GLY A 685 9.54 -6.74 18.43
N TYR A 686 8.33 -6.36 18.07
CA TYR A 686 7.46 -5.54 18.90
C TYR A 686 5.98 -5.90 18.74
N THR A 687 5.18 -5.48 19.71
CA THR A 687 3.71 -5.60 19.69
C THR A 687 3.09 -4.23 19.92
N VAL A 688 2.02 -3.94 19.18
CA VAL A 688 1.16 -2.77 19.35
C VAL A 688 -0.24 -3.26 19.67
N PHE A 689 -0.93 -2.56 20.58
CA PHE A 689 -2.31 -2.83 20.98
C PHE A 689 -3.13 -1.56 20.87
N ASP A 690 -4.34 -1.69 20.33
CA ASP A 690 -5.34 -0.65 20.28
C ASP A 690 -6.60 -1.15 20.98
N LEU A 691 -7.32 -0.27 21.67
CA LEU A 691 -8.55 -0.58 22.38
C LEU A 691 -9.60 0.48 22.10
N TYR A 692 -10.85 0.07 22.08
CA TYR A 692 -11.98 0.99 21.94
C TYR A 692 -13.21 0.56 22.76
N ALA A 693 -14.07 1.52 23.00
CA ALA A 693 -15.43 1.33 23.46
C ALA A 693 -16.35 2.25 22.67
N SER A 694 -17.46 1.73 22.15
CA SER A 694 -18.45 2.52 21.45
C SER A 694 -19.86 2.28 21.98
N ALA A 695 -20.73 3.24 21.74
CA ALA A 695 -22.14 3.18 22.05
C ALA A 695 -22.93 3.70 20.84
N GLU A 696 -23.83 2.89 20.34
CA GLU A 696 -24.81 3.23 19.32
C GLU A 696 -26.13 3.58 20.01
N ILE A 697 -26.65 4.78 19.76
CA ILE A 697 -27.83 5.35 20.41
C ILE A 697 -28.89 5.60 19.32
N MET A 698 -30.10 5.09 19.54
CA MET A 698 -31.25 5.21 18.62
C MET A 698 -30.94 4.72 17.20
N LYS A 699 -29.97 3.82 17.04
CA LYS A 699 -29.49 3.26 15.76
C LYS A 699 -28.85 4.27 14.78
N ASN A 700 -28.78 5.53 15.17
CA ASN A 700 -28.33 6.62 14.30
C ASN A 700 -27.06 7.30 14.77
N LEU A 701 -26.84 7.36 16.09
CA LEU A 701 -25.71 8.07 16.68
C LEU A 701 -24.74 7.08 17.31
N GLU A 702 -23.52 6.99 16.76
CA GLU A 702 -22.41 6.28 17.38
C GLU A 702 -21.47 7.27 18.07
N ILE A 703 -21.13 6.97 19.31
CA ILE A 703 -20.06 7.63 20.07
C ILE A 703 -19.02 6.58 20.39
N LYS A 704 -17.78 6.82 19.99
CA LYS A 704 -16.68 5.89 20.20
C LYS A 704 -15.49 6.59 20.84
N ALA A 705 -14.96 6.02 21.89
CA ALA A 705 -13.69 6.41 22.51
C ALA A 705 -12.65 5.33 22.23
N TYR A 706 -11.42 5.71 21.86
CA TYR A 706 -10.37 4.76 21.51
C TYR A 706 -9.00 5.21 22.00
N VAL A 707 -8.12 4.23 22.13
CA VAL A 707 -6.69 4.41 22.42
C VAL A 707 -5.90 3.56 21.47
N GLU A 708 -5.16 4.18 20.56
CA GLU A 708 -4.19 3.51 19.68
C GLU A 708 -2.83 3.47 20.37
N ASN A 709 -2.05 2.40 20.14
CA ASN A 709 -0.75 2.17 20.76
C ASN A 709 -0.81 2.32 22.31
N VAL A 710 -1.70 1.56 22.95
CA VAL A 710 -1.99 1.65 24.41
C VAL A 710 -0.71 1.61 25.26
N ALA A 711 0.26 0.79 24.87
CA ALA A 711 1.52 0.62 25.59
C ALA A 711 2.53 1.76 25.32
N ASP A 712 2.21 2.74 24.48
CA ASP A 712 3.12 3.79 24.00
C ASP A 712 4.44 3.20 23.45
N LYS A 713 4.30 2.10 22.68
CA LYS A 713 5.44 1.41 22.11
C LYS A 713 6.14 2.29 21.08
N LYS A 714 7.39 2.61 21.30
CA LYS A 714 8.24 3.33 20.35
C LYS A 714 8.88 2.34 19.39
N TYR A 715 8.75 2.58 18.10
CA TYR A 715 9.37 1.80 17.03
C TYR A 715 9.52 2.64 15.77
N ALA A 716 10.47 2.25 14.93
CA ALA A 716 10.65 2.86 13.62
C ALA A 716 9.76 2.15 12.59
N ALA A 717 9.06 2.92 11.76
CA ALA A 717 8.33 2.43 10.60
C ALA A 717 9.32 2.14 9.44
N SER A 718 10.37 2.96 9.30
CA SER A 718 11.52 2.69 8.44
C SER A 718 12.81 3.24 9.06
N ILE A 719 13.94 2.69 8.60
CA ILE A 719 15.28 3.20 8.91
C ILE A 719 16.00 3.27 7.56
N ASP A 720 16.36 4.48 7.15
CA ASP A 720 17.14 4.73 5.96
C ASP A 720 18.59 5.03 6.36
N ASN A 721 19.51 4.33 5.73
CA ASN A 721 20.91 4.44 6.07
C ASN A 721 21.58 5.61 5.33
N GLY A 722 21.70 6.74 5.98
CA GLY A 722 22.51 7.88 5.55
C GLY A 722 24.01 7.72 5.84
N SER A 723 24.51 6.52 5.80
CA SER A 723 25.82 6.09 6.30
C SER A 723 27.03 6.82 5.72
N ASN A 724 26.93 7.28 4.48
CA ASN A 724 27.99 8.09 3.88
C ASN A 724 28.19 9.41 4.63
N TYR A 725 27.25 9.78 5.50
CA TYR A 725 27.21 11.04 6.24
C TYR A 725 27.23 10.83 7.77
N GLY A 726 27.43 9.60 8.25
CA GLY A 726 27.46 9.30 9.69
C GLY A 726 26.13 9.45 10.42
N VAL A 727 25.01 9.57 9.71
CA VAL A 727 23.67 9.71 10.28
C VAL A 727 22.73 8.63 9.77
N ARG A 728 21.69 8.36 10.54
CA ARG A 728 20.60 7.44 10.21
C ARG A 728 19.30 8.21 10.22
N PHE A 729 18.44 7.91 9.26
CA PHE A 729 17.13 8.51 9.17
C PHE A 729 16.07 7.54 9.65
N TYR A 730 15.35 7.92 10.68
CA TYR A 730 14.28 7.14 11.28
C TYR A 730 12.94 7.75 10.95
N SER A 731 12.05 7.00 10.33
CA SER A 731 10.62 7.33 10.30
C SER A 731 9.97 6.70 11.53
N MET A 732 9.67 7.52 12.53
CA MET A 732 9.09 7.03 13.77
C MET A 732 7.60 6.79 13.62
N ALA A 733 7.12 5.64 14.11
CA ALA A 733 5.70 5.36 14.20
C ALA A 733 5.01 6.27 15.24
N ALA A 734 3.69 6.43 15.08
CA ALA A 734 2.90 7.25 15.98
C ALA A 734 2.95 6.77 17.44
N PRO A 735 3.09 7.67 18.41
CA PRO A 735 3.00 7.34 19.83
C PRO A 735 1.56 7.00 20.22
N ARG A 736 1.31 6.74 21.50
CA ARG A 736 -0.05 6.57 22.02
C ARG A 736 -0.94 7.74 21.62
N ASN A 737 -2.05 7.39 20.97
CA ASN A 737 -3.08 8.32 20.54
C ASN A 737 -4.39 8.02 21.27
N VAL A 738 -5.06 9.05 21.77
CA VAL A 738 -6.36 8.95 22.41
C VAL A 738 -7.33 9.82 21.64
N GLY A 739 -8.49 9.28 21.29
CA GLY A 739 -9.47 10.00 20.49
C GLY A 739 -10.91 9.64 20.82
N VAL A 740 -11.81 10.47 20.28
CA VAL A 740 -13.26 10.30 20.32
C VAL A 740 -13.82 10.54 18.93
N LYS A 741 -14.64 9.61 18.47
CA LYS A 741 -15.36 9.69 17.19
C LYS A 741 -16.86 9.82 17.45
N LEU A 742 -17.49 10.69 16.70
CA LEU A 742 -18.94 10.85 16.62
C LEU A 742 -19.35 10.56 15.18
N LYS A 743 -20.31 9.65 14.99
CA LYS A 743 -20.90 9.34 13.70
C LYS A 743 -22.41 9.41 13.82
N TYR A 744 -23.05 10.08 12.85
CA TYR A 744 -24.50 10.10 12.73
C TYR A 744 -24.89 9.59 11.36
N SER A 745 -25.74 8.56 11.34
CA SER A 745 -26.26 7.92 10.11
C SER A 745 -27.75 8.24 9.98
N PHE A 746 -28.17 8.64 8.79
CA PHE A 746 -29.56 9.04 8.49
C PHE A 746 -30.38 7.91 7.90
#